data_8b19bcf8f9a9492c7eed351138b9ab05
#
_entry.id   8b19bcf8f9a9492c7eed351138b9ab05
#
_cell.length_a   1.000
_cell.length_b   1.000
_cell.length_c   1.000
_cell.angle_alpha   90.00
_cell.angle_beta   90.00
_cell.angle_gamma   90.00
#
_symmetry.space_group_name_H-M   'P 1'
#
loop_
_entity.id
_entity.type
_entity.pdbx_description
1 polymer ?
#
loop_
_entity_poly.entity_id
_entity_poly.type
_entity_poly.pdbx_seq_one_letter_code
_entity_poly.pdbx_strand_id
1 'polypeptide(L)'
;MKFKAKSGHAATAAIVAAFALCGHAQSASDVRIGDVRVGFSLATGADTVRCSQMKSLAVTTNGNAVTATWRGHPVCGDGFTVTAKMALMPDGGFEYTSFRYEGNDAQIDVRRISFPEVTVPRTDATAIFRPNTVGEVFRPDWRKFRRGKDVSASGVNWLTFGCIAALNDGAASHFLDQRGEARLHTVALAVVQGPEPGTLVLCNRYAPPLTDALRRAGGLPYTGVYAPYTGGWYEAAKMHRSWLETTPWFKKAAARDFSKLREIAIWMWSRGGVEVSEPPVHWFMKETGLKVALDWYWWHGIPYDTSFPYFWPPRDGVDGFRAAVKRMKDRGAFVQVYTNGASWDCDDPRWEEGGMESAIMLPGGKLFAKMYNVFTRHRLARICGEAPKFQGIIRQLERNLRESGLDGVYMDQISCGAHNPCYNPRHKHAPGGDAVEKGYRAYVQSVRDDNPGFILSSEATSETYFDLFEAAILLYSSWERCGKGSLPQSEPVPAVSVVYRGAEVIFGSFATPGGAPAWDPMWGKKPDGDEVEAVVAKYPDQFAVELSRGIVWGIQPMVHNFTMKDVANPRLVKDLQFMKDSARFYFENRDFLFDGELLKPATLKCATKRVEFLSASCYKRVKDSTTYVQKALPTVFHSEWRAKDGREAAVLVNWTREEQKYELDFEGVRKSGSIPPLSWKLERRF
;
A
#
# COMPACT_ATOMS: atom_id res chain seq x y z
N MET A 1 20.85 -27.04 11.75
CA MET A 1 22.27 -26.82 12.09
C MET A 1 22.33 -25.85 13.26
N LYS A 2 22.84 -26.30 14.41
CA LYS A 2 22.94 -25.48 15.62
C LYS A 2 24.13 -24.54 15.50
N PHE A 3 23.91 -23.24 15.39
CA PHE A 3 24.98 -22.26 15.55
C PHE A 3 25.28 -22.10 17.04
N LYS A 4 26.48 -22.47 17.45
CA LYS A 4 27.02 -22.21 18.78
C LYS A 4 27.32 -20.70 18.90
N ALA A 5 26.60 -20.03 19.80
CA ALA A 5 26.95 -18.69 20.24
C ALA A 5 28.30 -18.72 20.96
N LYS A 6 29.28 -18.04 20.43
CA LYS A 6 30.50 -17.67 21.17
C LYS A 6 30.24 -16.33 21.90
N SER A 7 30.47 -16.38 23.17
CA SER A 7 30.36 -15.32 24.18
C SER A 7 30.97 -13.97 23.76
N GLY A 8 30.13 -12.94 23.62
CA GLY A 8 30.53 -11.56 23.41
C GLY A 8 30.16 -10.65 24.58
N HIS A 9 30.68 -10.92 25.76
CA HIS A 9 30.48 -10.02 26.92
C HIS A 9 31.39 -8.78 26.92
N ALA A 10 32.22 -8.58 25.88
CA ALA A 10 33.16 -7.45 25.78
C ALA A 10 32.63 -6.23 24.98
N ALA A 11 31.57 -6.39 24.17
CA ALA A 11 31.07 -5.29 23.35
C ALA A 11 30.16 -4.30 24.07
N THR A 12 29.49 -4.74 25.16
CA THR A 12 28.53 -3.90 25.90
C THR A 12 29.19 -2.81 26.75
N ALA A 13 30.44 -3.00 27.14
CA ALA A 13 31.19 -2.02 27.98
C ALA A 13 31.74 -0.83 27.19
N ALA A 14 31.99 -0.98 25.88
CA ALA A 14 32.61 0.07 25.04
C ALA A 14 31.62 1.16 24.61
N ILE A 15 30.31 0.84 24.53
CA ILE A 15 29.27 1.78 24.10
C ILE A 15 28.87 2.77 25.19
N VAL A 16 29.02 2.36 26.49
CA VAL A 16 28.68 3.20 27.66
C VAL A 16 29.75 4.26 27.94
N ALA A 17 31.00 4.07 27.49
CA ALA A 17 32.12 4.96 27.80
C ALA A 17 32.10 6.30 27.01
N ALA A 18 31.34 6.43 25.95
CA ALA A 18 31.25 7.67 25.14
C ALA A 18 30.34 8.74 25.75
N PHE A 19 29.58 8.44 26.78
CA PHE A 19 28.57 9.35 27.36
C PHE A 19 29.04 10.20 28.57
N ALA A 20 30.25 9.96 29.10
CA ALA A 20 30.65 10.55 30.39
C ALA A 20 31.59 11.75 30.33
N LEU A 21 32.05 12.23 29.19
CA LEU A 21 33.03 13.32 29.10
C LEU A 21 32.61 14.38 28.04
N CYS A 22 31.73 15.30 28.42
CA CYS A 22 31.69 16.65 27.87
C CYS A 22 30.90 17.57 28.81
N GLY A 23 31.55 18.04 29.86
CA GLY A 23 31.10 19.20 30.63
C GLY A 23 31.43 20.47 29.85
N HIS A 24 30.58 20.89 28.93
CA HIS A 24 30.45 22.28 28.43
C HIS A 24 29.03 22.43 27.94
N ALA A 25 28.39 23.53 28.32
CA ALA A 25 27.03 23.88 27.97
C ALA A 25 26.86 24.06 26.45
N GLN A 26 26.70 22.96 25.72
CA GLN A 26 26.14 22.98 24.39
C GLN A 26 24.62 22.94 24.50
N SER A 27 23.93 23.75 23.71
CA SER A 27 22.47 23.76 23.60
C SER A 27 21.96 22.32 23.54
N ALA A 28 21.14 21.93 24.52
CA ALA A 28 20.64 20.57 24.74
C ALA A 28 19.68 20.19 23.61
N SER A 29 20.19 19.63 22.50
CA SER A 29 19.30 19.39 21.36
C SER A 29 18.91 17.91 21.22
N ASP A 30 19.87 17.00 21.06
CA ASP A 30 19.60 15.63 20.64
C ASP A 30 20.31 14.62 21.56
N VAL A 31 19.72 13.45 21.72
CA VAL A 31 20.37 12.31 22.36
C VAL A 31 21.26 11.60 21.34
N ARG A 32 22.52 11.38 21.67
CA ARG A 32 23.43 10.62 20.81
C ARG A 32 23.40 9.14 21.18
N ILE A 33 23.15 8.28 20.19
CA ILE A 33 23.21 6.82 20.32
C ILE A 33 24.14 6.30 19.20
N GLY A 34 25.36 5.90 19.55
CA GLY A 34 26.38 5.59 18.55
C GLY A 34 26.63 6.76 17.60
N ASP A 35 26.49 6.53 16.30
CA ASP A 35 26.71 7.52 15.25
C ASP A 35 25.45 8.33 14.89
N VAL A 36 24.32 8.07 15.54
CA VAL A 36 23.07 8.77 15.24
C VAL A 36 22.63 9.71 16.35
N ARG A 37 21.83 10.70 15.97
CA ARG A 37 21.21 11.64 16.91
C ARG A 37 19.69 11.43 16.89
N VAL A 38 19.10 11.44 18.06
CA VAL A 38 17.66 11.22 18.28
C VAL A 38 17.04 12.47 18.90
N GLY A 39 16.15 13.10 18.19
CA GLY A 39 15.39 14.26 18.62
C GLY A 39 13.90 14.05 18.52
N PHE A 40 13.16 15.16 18.75
CA PHE A 40 11.69 15.20 18.57
C PHE A 40 11.23 16.57 18.09
N SER A 41 10.01 16.58 17.53
CA SER A 41 9.24 17.81 17.36
C SER A 41 7.75 17.60 17.62
N LEU A 42 7.09 18.66 18.15
CA LEU A 42 5.65 18.72 18.37
C LEU A 42 5.10 19.85 17.52
N ALA A 43 4.37 19.54 16.46
CA ALA A 43 3.72 20.58 15.65
C ALA A 43 2.40 21.00 16.29
N THR A 44 2.20 22.30 16.42
CA THR A 44 0.97 22.91 16.94
C THR A 44 0.18 23.57 15.80
N GLY A 45 -0.90 24.26 16.10
CA GLY A 45 -1.67 24.99 15.10
C GLY A 45 -0.89 26.12 14.40
N ALA A 46 0.09 26.73 15.08
CA ALA A 46 0.81 27.92 14.62
C ALA A 46 2.33 27.71 14.54
N ASP A 47 2.91 26.81 15.35
CA ASP A 47 4.37 26.67 15.50
C ASP A 47 4.79 25.21 15.71
N THR A 48 6.08 24.99 15.93
CA THR A 48 6.66 23.68 16.21
C THR A 48 7.61 23.77 17.39
N VAL A 49 7.31 23.06 18.47
CA VAL A 49 8.22 22.85 19.61
C VAL A 49 9.25 21.79 19.22
N ARG A 50 10.54 22.09 19.34
CA ARG A 50 11.65 21.18 19.01
C ARG A 50 12.54 20.88 20.21
N CYS A 51 13.17 19.73 20.22
CA CYS A 51 14.17 19.37 21.24
C CYS A 51 15.27 20.45 21.35
N SER A 52 15.68 21.08 20.25
CA SER A 52 16.68 22.15 20.24
C SER A 52 16.26 23.47 20.92
N GLN A 53 14.99 23.63 21.25
CA GLN A 53 14.44 24.80 21.92
C GLN A 53 14.27 24.57 23.44
N MET A 54 14.52 23.34 23.90
CA MET A 54 14.42 23.01 25.33
C MET A 54 15.60 23.60 26.11
N LYS A 55 15.36 24.02 27.35
CA LYS A 55 16.37 24.67 28.21
C LYS A 55 17.44 23.70 28.71
N SER A 56 17.07 22.43 28.93
CA SER A 56 18.00 21.41 29.42
C SER A 56 17.64 20.02 28.93
N LEU A 57 18.65 19.12 28.89
CA LEU A 57 18.50 17.71 28.61
C LEU A 57 19.25 16.92 29.69
N ALA A 58 18.58 15.98 30.33
CA ALA A 58 19.18 14.95 31.20
C ALA A 58 19.04 13.60 30.53
N VAL A 59 20.13 12.84 30.49
CA VAL A 59 20.14 11.46 29.97
C VAL A 59 20.61 10.54 31.10
N THR A 60 19.84 9.51 31.40
CA THR A 60 20.20 8.47 32.38
C THR A 60 20.20 7.11 31.67
N THR A 61 21.13 6.26 32.09
CA THR A 61 21.27 4.89 31.57
C THR A 61 21.20 3.89 32.73
N ASN A 62 20.51 2.76 32.49
CA ASN A 62 20.50 1.62 33.38
C ASN A 62 20.54 0.34 32.52
N GLY A 63 21.71 -0.29 32.48
CA GLY A 63 21.97 -1.38 31.52
C GLY A 63 21.83 -0.91 30.07
N ASN A 64 20.93 -1.53 29.31
CA ASN A 64 20.60 -1.13 27.95
C ASN A 64 19.47 -0.09 27.89
N ALA A 65 18.81 0.26 28.99
CA ALA A 65 17.76 1.26 29.03
C ALA A 65 18.33 2.68 29.09
N VAL A 66 17.83 3.55 28.21
CA VAL A 66 18.16 4.97 28.15
C VAL A 66 16.89 5.77 28.39
N THR A 67 16.95 6.71 29.32
CA THR A 67 15.88 7.70 29.53
C THR A 67 16.42 9.09 29.27
N ALA A 68 15.81 9.78 28.31
CA ALA A 68 16.10 11.17 27.98
C ALA A 68 14.96 12.06 28.48
N THR A 69 15.28 13.11 29.21
CA THR A 69 14.31 14.07 29.72
C THR A 69 14.74 15.50 29.34
N TRP A 70 13.97 16.13 28.49
CA TRP A 70 14.11 17.55 28.14
C TRP A 70 13.20 18.37 29.03
N ARG A 71 13.67 19.55 29.49
CA ARG A 71 12.93 20.41 30.42
C ARG A 71 12.94 21.85 29.96
N GLY A 72 11.83 22.54 30.22
CA GLY A 72 11.62 23.96 30.01
C GLY A 72 11.56 24.34 28.53
N HIS A 73 10.53 25.07 28.13
CA HIS A 73 10.38 25.59 26.77
C HIS A 73 9.88 27.05 26.81
N PRO A 74 10.38 27.97 25.94
CA PRO A 74 10.00 29.37 25.96
C PRO A 74 8.51 29.63 25.89
N VAL A 75 7.77 28.82 25.10
CA VAL A 75 6.32 28.98 24.91
C VAL A 75 5.51 28.11 25.88
N CYS A 76 5.94 26.88 26.14
CA CYS A 76 5.17 25.93 26.96
C CYS A 76 5.39 26.10 28.47
N GLY A 77 6.37 26.91 28.87
CA GLY A 77 6.70 27.16 30.28
C GLY A 77 7.88 26.34 30.82
N ASP A 78 8.35 26.70 32.00
CA ASP A 78 9.49 26.06 32.65
C ASP A 78 9.16 24.65 33.19
N GLY A 79 7.90 24.42 33.53
CA GLY A 79 7.39 23.11 33.95
C GLY A 79 7.24 22.10 32.81
N PHE A 80 7.33 22.53 31.57
CA PHE A 80 7.17 21.65 30.42
C PHE A 80 8.30 20.63 30.33
N THR A 81 7.94 19.35 30.27
CA THR A 81 8.89 18.24 30.15
C THR A 81 8.52 17.32 29.00
N VAL A 82 9.55 16.78 28.34
CA VAL A 82 9.40 15.70 27.37
C VAL A 82 10.31 14.56 27.80
N THR A 83 9.77 13.36 27.91
CA THR A 83 10.53 12.16 28.32
C THR A 83 10.42 11.09 27.26
N ALA A 84 11.57 10.59 26.80
CA ALA A 84 11.67 9.43 25.93
C ALA A 84 12.41 8.28 26.63
N LYS A 85 11.88 7.07 26.52
CA LYS A 85 12.54 5.83 26.99
C LYS A 85 12.87 4.96 25.80
N MET A 86 14.11 4.49 25.76
CA MET A 86 14.65 3.66 24.67
C MET A 86 15.41 2.47 25.29
N ALA A 87 15.38 1.35 24.60
CA ALA A 87 16.21 0.18 24.93
C ALA A 87 17.22 -0.03 23.80
N LEU A 88 18.52 0.02 24.12
CA LEU A 88 19.59 -0.19 23.16
C LEU A 88 19.64 -1.65 22.72
N MET A 89 19.89 -1.87 21.45
CA MET A 89 20.01 -3.18 20.82
C MET A 89 21.48 -3.51 20.52
N PRO A 90 21.87 -4.81 20.49
CA PRO A 90 23.26 -5.21 20.23
C PRO A 90 23.83 -4.80 18.87
N ASP A 91 22.96 -4.54 17.89
CA ASP A 91 23.32 -4.14 16.53
C ASP A 91 23.55 -2.63 16.36
N GLY A 92 23.49 -1.86 17.48
CA GLY A 92 23.62 -0.40 17.46
C GLY A 92 22.30 0.34 17.21
N GLY A 93 21.20 -0.38 17.11
CA GLY A 93 19.85 0.16 17.05
C GLY A 93 19.25 0.43 18.44
N PHE A 94 18.00 0.84 18.47
CA PHE A 94 17.22 0.98 19.70
C PHE A 94 15.73 0.74 19.45
N GLU A 95 15.06 0.22 20.46
CA GLU A 95 13.61 0.23 20.54
C GLU A 95 13.17 1.43 21.40
N TYR A 96 12.26 2.28 20.87
CA TYR A 96 11.62 3.29 21.70
C TYR A 96 10.36 2.71 22.33
N THR A 97 10.33 2.73 23.66
CA THR A 97 9.27 2.08 24.45
C THR A 97 8.26 3.07 25.01
N SER A 98 8.63 4.35 25.09
CA SER A 98 7.74 5.43 25.55
C SER A 98 8.24 6.78 25.07
N PHE A 99 7.29 7.64 24.70
CA PHE A 99 7.51 9.08 24.49
C PHE A 99 6.32 9.83 25.07
N ARG A 100 6.59 10.79 25.98
CA ARG A 100 5.55 11.57 26.68
C ARG A 100 5.97 13.03 26.82
N TYR A 101 5.00 13.93 26.78
CA TYR A 101 5.14 15.33 27.19
C TYR A 101 4.13 15.66 28.29
N GLU A 102 4.46 16.56 29.18
CA GLU A 102 3.62 17.03 30.28
C GLU A 102 3.99 18.46 30.70
N GLY A 103 3.11 19.13 31.50
CA GLY A 103 3.36 20.49 31.97
C GLY A 103 3.20 21.54 30.90
N ASN A 104 2.31 21.33 29.93
CA ASN A 104 2.00 22.35 28.91
C ASN A 104 1.04 23.41 29.47
N ASP A 105 1.58 24.37 30.23
CA ASP A 105 0.81 25.41 30.88
C ASP A 105 0.13 26.36 29.89
N ALA A 106 0.72 26.54 28.70
CA ALA A 106 0.13 27.30 27.61
C ALA A 106 -1.03 26.59 26.91
N GLN A 107 -1.27 25.30 27.20
CA GLN A 107 -2.35 24.48 26.64
C GLN A 107 -2.40 24.52 25.11
N ILE A 108 -1.25 24.50 24.44
CA ILE A 108 -1.19 24.50 23.00
C ILE A 108 -1.65 23.15 22.41
N ASP A 109 -2.42 23.21 21.34
CA ASP A 109 -2.88 22.02 20.62
C ASP A 109 -1.73 21.32 19.92
N VAL A 110 -1.28 20.18 20.45
CA VAL A 110 -0.31 19.32 19.77
C VAL A 110 -1.04 18.53 18.69
N ARG A 111 -0.86 18.91 17.44
CA ARG A 111 -1.52 18.28 16.27
C ARG A 111 -0.70 17.18 15.62
N ARG A 112 0.61 17.16 15.90
CA ARG A 112 1.51 16.11 15.43
C ARG A 112 2.69 15.96 16.38
N ILE A 113 2.93 14.71 16.77
CA ILE A 113 4.14 14.30 17.48
C ILE A 113 5.06 13.67 16.44
N SER A 114 6.29 14.14 16.36
CA SER A 114 7.36 13.52 15.56
C SER A 114 8.41 12.95 16.52
N PHE A 115 8.43 11.63 16.66
CA PHE A 115 9.41 10.90 17.49
C PHE A 115 9.44 9.41 17.08
N PRO A 116 10.63 8.81 16.95
CA PRO A 116 11.92 9.47 16.93
C PRO A 116 12.14 10.29 15.66
N GLU A 117 12.92 11.36 15.75
CA GLU A 117 13.57 12.02 14.64
C GLU A 117 15.04 11.56 14.63
N VAL A 118 15.37 10.56 13.82
CA VAL A 118 16.70 9.94 13.80
C VAL A 118 17.55 10.55 12.69
N THR A 119 18.55 11.35 13.05
CA THR A 119 19.51 11.92 12.10
C THR A 119 20.58 10.89 11.78
N VAL A 120 20.69 10.51 10.52
CA VAL A 120 21.63 9.50 10.01
C VAL A 120 22.46 10.05 8.86
N PRO A 121 23.67 9.48 8.63
CA PRO A 121 24.50 9.84 7.48
C PRO A 121 23.82 9.47 6.15
N ARG A 122 24.09 10.24 5.10
CA ARG A 122 23.74 9.96 3.72
C ARG A 122 24.83 10.36 2.74
N THR A 123 24.80 9.77 1.56
CA THR A 123 25.55 10.19 0.37
C THR A 123 24.59 10.76 -0.68
N ASP A 124 25.10 11.26 -1.80
CA ASP A 124 24.25 11.66 -2.92
C ASP A 124 23.58 10.46 -3.62
N ALA A 125 24.13 9.24 -3.45
CA ALA A 125 23.56 7.99 -3.96
C ALA A 125 22.52 7.36 -3.03
N THR A 126 22.34 7.86 -1.80
CA THR A 126 21.36 7.31 -0.85
C THR A 126 19.96 7.31 -1.44
N ALA A 127 19.34 6.13 -1.50
CA ALA A 127 17.94 5.95 -1.88
C ALA A 127 17.06 5.79 -0.66
N ILE A 128 15.76 5.93 -0.85
CA ILE A 128 14.75 5.77 0.21
C ILE A 128 13.82 4.62 -0.18
N PHE A 129 13.74 3.60 0.65
CA PHE A 129 12.67 2.60 0.58
C PHE A 129 11.44 3.14 1.29
N ARG A 130 10.31 3.19 0.58
CA ARG A 130 9.02 3.75 1.04
C ARG A 130 7.94 2.68 1.06
N PRO A 131 7.08 2.67 2.09
CA PRO A 131 5.96 1.72 2.20
C PRO A 131 4.74 2.19 1.40
N ASN A 132 4.94 2.61 0.16
CA ASN A 132 3.87 3.10 -0.70
C ASN A 132 3.44 2.00 -1.68
N THR A 133 2.14 1.73 -1.73
CA THR A 133 1.55 0.83 -2.73
C THR A 133 2.19 -0.58 -2.75
N VAL A 134 2.90 -0.96 -3.80
CA VAL A 134 3.63 -2.25 -3.90
C VAL A 134 4.93 -2.28 -3.08
N GLY A 135 5.43 -1.11 -2.68
CA GLY A 135 6.77 -0.80 -2.23
C GLY A 135 7.53 -0.01 -3.30
N GLU A 136 8.35 0.92 -2.88
CA GLU A 136 9.00 1.87 -3.78
C GLU A 136 10.42 2.19 -3.31
N VAL A 137 11.38 2.15 -4.22
CA VAL A 137 12.73 2.71 -4.01
C VAL A 137 12.80 4.05 -4.73
N PHE A 138 12.93 5.12 -3.95
CA PHE A 138 13.01 6.49 -4.43
C PHE A 138 14.45 7.00 -4.33
N ARG A 139 15.00 7.53 -5.42
CA ARG A 139 16.34 8.13 -5.51
C ARG A 139 16.22 9.65 -5.66
N PRO A 140 16.18 10.41 -4.55
CA PRO A 140 16.00 11.84 -4.61
C PRO A 140 17.23 12.55 -5.18
N ASP A 141 17.03 13.62 -5.95
CA ASP A 141 18.07 14.62 -6.16
C ASP A 141 18.18 15.49 -4.91
N TRP A 142 19.06 15.11 -3.99
CA TRP A 142 19.20 15.71 -2.68
C TRP A 142 19.47 17.23 -2.73
N ARG A 143 20.03 17.74 -3.82
CA ARG A 143 20.31 19.17 -3.99
C ARG A 143 19.05 20.03 -4.12
N LYS A 144 17.91 19.41 -4.48
CA LYS A 144 16.63 20.09 -4.64
C LYS A 144 15.88 20.32 -3.32
N PHE A 145 16.33 19.68 -2.24
CA PHE A 145 15.65 19.75 -0.96
C PHE A 145 16.35 20.71 0.01
N ARG A 146 15.57 21.56 0.64
CA ARG A 146 16.05 22.48 1.68
C ARG A 146 16.12 21.75 3.02
N ARG A 147 17.04 22.16 3.89
CA ARG A 147 17.18 21.66 5.24
C ARG A 147 15.82 21.71 5.99
N GLY A 148 15.52 20.66 6.74
CA GLY A 148 14.29 20.52 7.53
C GLY A 148 13.00 20.40 6.71
N LYS A 149 13.09 20.22 5.37
CA LYS A 149 11.92 19.96 4.53
C LYS A 149 11.77 18.49 4.21
N ASP A 150 10.53 18.07 4.07
CA ASP A 150 10.20 16.69 3.70
C ASP A 150 10.75 16.38 2.31
N VAL A 151 11.57 15.34 2.23
CA VAL A 151 12.05 14.72 0.99
C VAL A 151 11.04 13.69 0.53
N SER A 152 10.50 12.96 1.48
CA SER A 152 9.42 11.98 1.29
C SER A 152 8.61 11.92 2.56
N ALA A 153 7.30 11.95 2.43
CA ALA A 153 6.38 11.64 3.51
C ALA A 153 5.35 10.65 2.97
N SER A 154 5.29 9.49 3.61
CA SER A 154 4.21 8.54 3.41
C SER A 154 3.18 8.84 4.49
N GLY A 155 2.20 9.66 4.15
CA GLY A 155 1.12 10.00 5.05
C GLY A 155 0.15 8.83 5.24
N VAL A 156 -0.77 9.01 6.16
CA VAL A 156 -1.89 8.11 6.50
C VAL A 156 -2.59 7.51 5.27
N ASN A 157 -2.49 8.17 4.14
CA ASN A 157 -3.24 7.86 2.93
C ASN A 157 -2.63 6.74 2.07
N TRP A 158 -1.39 6.28 2.32
CA TRP A 158 -0.70 5.35 1.41
C TRP A 158 0.32 4.47 2.14
N LEU A 159 0.22 4.37 3.47
CA LEU A 159 1.11 3.54 4.26
C LEU A 159 0.68 2.08 4.15
N THR A 160 1.29 1.35 3.23
CA THR A 160 1.00 -0.08 3.04
C THR A 160 1.47 -0.89 4.24
N PHE A 161 2.65 -0.57 4.79
CA PHE A 161 3.23 -1.19 5.99
C PHE A 161 4.07 -0.18 6.80
N GLY A 162 4.31 -0.47 8.06
CA GLY A 162 4.80 0.48 9.06
C GLY A 162 6.30 0.73 9.06
N CYS A 163 7.05 0.54 7.96
CA CYS A 163 8.49 0.78 7.95
C CYS A 163 8.98 1.66 6.80
N ILE A 164 10.13 2.32 6.99
CA ILE A 164 10.86 3.10 5.99
C ILE A 164 12.35 2.88 6.15
N ALA A 165 13.13 2.98 5.07
CA ALA A 165 14.60 2.86 5.18
C ALA A 165 15.34 3.84 4.27
N ALA A 166 16.49 4.30 4.75
CA ALA A 166 17.51 4.94 3.93
C ALA A 166 18.52 3.87 3.49
N LEU A 167 18.67 3.70 2.18
CA LEU A 167 19.48 2.66 1.56
C LEU A 167 20.81 3.24 1.12
N ASN A 168 21.91 2.72 1.65
CA ASN A 168 23.27 3.16 1.33
C ASN A 168 24.07 2.01 0.71
N ASP A 169 24.52 2.19 -0.53
CA ASP A 169 25.41 1.23 -1.18
C ASP A 169 26.79 1.26 -0.52
N GLY A 170 27.28 0.09 -0.09
CA GLY A 170 28.62 -0.07 0.51
C GLY A 170 28.78 0.49 1.94
N ALA A 171 27.71 0.97 2.56
CA ALA A 171 27.66 1.44 3.94
C ALA A 171 26.43 0.92 4.66
N ALA A 172 26.30 1.21 5.96
CA ALA A 172 25.10 0.84 6.71
C ALA A 172 23.88 1.58 6.15
N SER A 173 22.83 0.81 5.84
CA SER A 173 21.46 1.30 5.63
C SER A 173 20.78 1.53 6.98
N HIS A 174 19.77 2.37 7.00
CA HIS A 174 19.09 2.76 8.24
C HIS A 174 17.59 2.49 8.13
N PHE A 175 17.06 1.76 9.09
CA PHE A 175 15.68 1.29 9.13
C PHE A 175 14.93 1.94 10.29
N LEU A 176 13.70 2.39 10.04
CA LEU A 176 12.76 2.87 11.05
C LEU A 176 11.43 2.14 10.90
N ASP A 177 10.96 1.55 11.98
CA ASP A 177 9.80 0.67 12.04
C ASP A 177 8.84 1.09 13.15
N GLN A 178 7.55 1.17 12.81
CA GLN A 178 6.46 1.37 13.77
C GLN A 178 5.97 0.01 14.26
N ARG A 179 5.78 -0.14 15.58
CA ARG A 179 5.41 -1.42 16.20
C ARG A 179 4.27 -1.25 17.20
N GLY A 180 3.90 -2.35 17.83
CA GLY A 180 2.76 -2.39 18.74
C GLY A 180 1.46 -2.09 17.96
N GLU A 181 0.56 -1.33 18.56
CA GLU A 181 -0.74 -0.98 17.96
C GLU A 181 -0.67 0.27 17.06
N ALA A 182 0.53 0.64 16.53
CA ALA A 182 0.70 1.77 15.59
C ALA A 182 -0.31 1.76 14.43
N ARG A 183 -0.62 0.56 13.93
CA ARG A 183 -1.63 0.32 12.89
C ARG A 183 -3.04 0.83 13.20
N LEU A 184 -3.37 1.06 14.46
CA LEU A 184 -4.68 1.57 14.91
C LEU A 184 -4.71 3.09 15.07
N HIS A 185 -3.63 3.75 14.70
CA HIS A 185 -3.44 5.18 14.92
C HIS A 185 -3.20 5.93 13.61
N THR A 186 -3.46 7.23 13.65
CA THR A 186 -3.18 8.13 12.53
C THR A 186 -1.68 8.42 12.47
N VAL A 187 -0.95 7.54 11.79
CA VAL A 187 0.52 7.57 11.71
C VAL A 187 1.03 7.87 10.31
N ALA A 188 2.25 8.34 10.24
CA ALA A 188 2.99 8.54 9.00
C ALA A 188 4.48 8.29 9.20
N LEU A 189 5.18 7.94 8.13
CA LEU A 189 6.64 7.87 8.08
C LEU A 189 7.17 8.93 7.13
N ALA A 190 8.24 9.60 7.49
CA ALA A 190 8.84 10.64 6.68
C ALA A 190 10.36 10.55 6.65
N VAL A 191 10.92 11.03 5.54
CA VAL A 191 12.34 11.37 5.41
C VAL A 191 12.44 12.87 5.23
N VAL A 192 13.23 13.51 6.07
CA VAL A 192 13.44 14.95 6.07
C VAL A 192 14.89 15.22 5.69
N GLN A 193 15.15 16.28 4.93
CA GLN A 193 16.52 16.73 4.68
C GLN A 193 17.17 17.14 6.01
N GLY A 194 18.30 16.53 6.33
CA GLY A 194 18.98 16.72 7.60
C GLY A 194 19.45 18.15 7.85
N PRO A 195 19.72 18.49 9.10
CA PRO A 195 20.19 19.82 9.49
C PRO A 195 21.58 20.14 8.99
N GLU A 196 22.41 19.13 8.76
CA GLU A 196 23.79 19.26 8.29
C GLU A 196 23.94 18.66 6.89
N PRO A 197 24.93 19.15 6.09
CA PRO A 197 25.28 18.52 4.83
C PRO A 197 25.61 17.03 5.02
N GLY A 198 25.16 16.18 4.10
CA GLY A 198 25.43 14.73 4.18
C GLY A 198 24.61 13.99 5.25
N THR A 199 23.51 14.59 5.74
CA THR A 199 22.60 13.92 6.68
C THR A 199 21.15 13.92 6.17
N LEU A 200 20.36 12.97 6.67
CA LEU A 200 18.90 12.96 6.57
C LEU A 200 18.30 12.60 7.94
N VAL A 201 17.01 12.84 8.10
CA VAL A 201 16.25 12.44 9.30
C VAL A 201 15.17 11.45 8.90
N LEU A 202 15.22 10.26 9.47
CA LEU A 202 14.09 9.32 9.46
C LEU A 202 13.15 9.71 10.60
N CYS A 203 11.86 9.83 10.30
CA CYS A 203 10.91 10.40 11.24
C CYS A 203 9.63 9.57 11.28
N ASN A 204 9.24 9.20 12.48
CA ASN A 204 7.91 8.69 12.78
C ASN A 204 7.00 9.83 13.23
N ARG A 205 5.77 9.90 12.71
CA ARG A 205 4.79 10.96 12.98
C ARG A 205 3.47 10.37 13.44
N TYR A 206 2.89 10.97 14.45
CA TYR A 206 1.56 10.63 14.97
C TYR A 206 0.70 11.89 15.08
N ALA A 207 -0.56 11.81 14.67
CA ALA A 207 -1.54 12.87 14.82
C ALA A 207 -2.53 12.52 15.95
N PRO A 208 -2.33 13.02 17.18
CA PRO A 208 -3.22 12.73 18.30
C PRO A 208 -4.59 13.40 18.16
N PRO A 209 -5.63 12.89 18.84
CA PRO A 209 -6.90 13.61 18.96
C PRO A 209 -6.73 14.88 19.81
N LEU A 210 -7.54 15.91 19.52
CA LEU A 210 -7.51 17.18 20.25
C LEU A 210 -8.47 17.11 21.45
N THR A 211 -7.93 16.79 22.63
CA THR A 211 -8.66 16.75 23.91
C THR A 211 -7.99 17.66 24.95
N ASP A 212 -8.74 18.09 25.94
CA ASP A 212 -8.19 18.93 27.02
C ASP A 212 -7.08 18.19 27.81
N ALA A 213 -7.21 16.87 27.96
CA ALA A 213 -6.17 16.05 28.59
C ALA A 213 -4.86 16.09 27.78
N LEU A 214 -4.94 15.93 26.44
CA LEU A 214 -3.77 15.93 25.55
C LEU A 214 -3.19 17.31 25.31
N ARG A 215 -3.92 18.38 25.60
CA ARG A 215 -3.36 19.74 25.67
C ARG A 215 -2.38 19.92 26.82
N ARG A 216 -2.56 19.20 27.94
CA ARG A 216 -1.71 19.28 29.13
C ARG A 216 -0.59 18.26 29.14
N ALA A 217 -0.91 17.04 28.75
CA ALA A 217 0.01 15.91 28.72
C ALA A 217 -0.40 14.91 27.63
N GLY A 218 0.58 14.36 26.92
CA GLY A 218 0.33 13.35 25.87
C GLY A 218 1.58 12.59 25.51
N GLY A 219 1.49 11.79 24.45
CA GLY A 219 2.63 10.98 24.00
C GLY A 219 2.27 10.05 22.83
N LEU A 220 3.19 9.15 22.51
CA LEU A 220 2.95 8.09 21.55
C LEU A 220 2.23 6.91 22.21
N PRO A 221 1.13 6.41 21.63
CA PRO A 221 0.42 5.24 22.15
C PRO A 221 1.00 3.91 21.69
N TYR A 222 2.14 3.89 20.99
CA TYR A 222 2.77 2.72 20.39
C TYR A 222 4.29 2.80 20.50
N THR A 223 4.97 1.72 20.13
CA THR A 223 6.43 1.58 20.14
C THR A 223 6.99 1.52 18.73
N GLY A 224 8.30 1.36 18.59
CA GLY A 224 8.96 1.11 17.32
C GLY A 224 10.46 0.94 17.46
N VAL A 225 11.11 0.67 16.34
CA VAL A 225 12.53 0.33 16.30
C VAL A 225 13.25 1.18 15.27
N TYR A 226 14.43 1.67 15.64
CA TYR A 226 15.45 2.10 14.70
C TYR A 226 16.57 1.06 14.69
N ALA A 227 17.07 0.68 13.52
CA ALA A 227 18.22 -0.22 13.38
C ALA A 227 19.10 0.15 12.16
N PRO A 228 20.43 0.22 12.34
CA PRO A 228 21.36 0.12 11.22
C PRO A 228 21.37 -1.32 10.70
N TYR A 229 21.49 -1.52 9.39
CA TYR A 229 21.54 -2.86 8.81
C TYR A 229 22.35 -2.87 7.50
N THR A 230 22.69 -4.08 7.03
CA THR A 230 23.33 -4.27 5.73
C THR A 230 22.31 -4.82 4.73
N GLY A 231 22.15 -4.15 3.60
CA GLY A 231 21.26 -4.60 2.55
C GLY A 231 20.38 -3.49 1.97
N GLY A 232 19.41 -3.89 1.17
CA GLY A 232 18.53 -3.02 0.43
C GLY A 232 17.07 -3.07 0.94
N TRP A 233 16.14 -2.84 0.03
CA TRP A 233 14.70 -2.84 0.31
C TRP A 233 14.17 -4.21 0.76
N TYR A 234 14.76 -5.31 0.23
CA TYR A 234 14.32 -6.66 0.55
C TYR A 234 14.57 -6.99 2.03
N GLU A 235 15.79 -6.71 2.51
CA GLU A 235 16.16 -6.92 3.91
C GLU A 235 15.30 -6.05 4.84
N ALA A 236 15.02 -4.79 4.48
CA ALA A 236 14.12 -3.93 5.25
C ALA A 236 12.69 -4.52 5.33
N ALA A 237 12.16 -4.98 4.20
CA ALA A 237 10.84 -5.64 4.16
C ALA A 237 10.81 -6.94 4.99
N LYS A 238 11.88 -7.73 4.97
CA LYS A 238 12.03 -8.95 5.79
C LYS A 238 12.14 -8.64 7.28
N MET A 239 12.83 -7.58 7.67
CA MET A 239 12.91 -7.14 9.07
C MET A 239 11.52 -6.79 9.60
N HIS A 240 10.74 -6.01 8.84
CA HIS A 240 9.36 -5.69 9.19
C HIS A 240 8.48 -6.95 9.24
N ARG A 241 8.56 -7.82 8.22
CA ARG A 241 7.83 -9.11 8.18
C ARG A 241 8.13 -9.97 9.39
N SER A 242 9.39 -10.10 9.79
CA SER A 242 9.81 -10.92 10.93
C SER A 242 9.17 -10.47 12.24
N TRP A 243 8.99 -9.16 12.44
CA TRP A 243 8.24 -8.64 13.56
C TRP A 243 6.73 -8.89 13.39
N LEU A 244 6.18 -8.58 12.21
CA LEU A 244 4.75 -8.69 11.93
C LEU A 244 4.23 -10.12 12.19
N GLU A 245 4.99 -11.16 11.84
CA GLU A 245 4.68 -12.57 12.10
C GLU A 245 4.54 -12.91 13.59
N THR A 246 5.14 -12.13 14.48
CA THR A 246 4.99 -12.34 15.92
C THR A 246 3.65 -11.85 16.44
N THR A 247 2.96 -10.97 15.70
CA THR A 247 1.75 -10.29 16.12
C THR A 247 0.50 -11.18 16.07
N PRO A 248 -0.46 -11.00 17.00
CA PRO A 248 -1.69 -11.79 16.99
C PRO A 248 -2.56 -11.54 15.75
N TRP A 249 -2.58 -10.32 15.21
CA TRP A 249 -3.36 -10.00 14.02
C TRP A 249 -2.81 -10.63 12.76
N PHE A 250 -1.48 -10.71 12.61
CA PHE A 250 -0.89 -11.43 11.48
C PHE A 250 -1.19 -12.93 11.57
N LYS A 251 -1.02 -13.54 12.75
CA LYS A 251 -1.34 -14.96 12.97
C LYS A 251 -2.80 -15.27 12.66
N LYS A 252 -3.72 -14.39 13.09
CA LYS A 252 -5.15 -14.50 12.77
C LYS A 252 -5.39 -14.42 11.26
N ALA A 253 -4.76 -13.48 10.56
CA ALA A 253 -4.89 -13.32 9.12
C ALA A 253 -4.32 -14.53 8.36
N ALA A 254 -3.15 -15.03 8.75
CA ALA A 254 -2.49 -16.18 8.12
C ALA A 254 -3.21 -17.53 8.39
N ALA A 255 -4.05 -17.60 9.40
CA ALA A 255 -4.86 -18.78 9.70
C ALA A 255 -6.17 -18.87 8.88
N ARG A 256 -6.47 -17.90 8.03
CA ARG A 256 -7.68 -17.92 7.18
C ARG A 256 -7.59 -18.97 6.08
N ASP A 257 -8.75 -19.46 5.65
CA ASP A 257 -8.86 -20.35 4.51
C ASP A 257 -8.87 -19.56 3.19
N PHE A 258 -7.81 -19.68 2.43
CA PHE A 258 -7.68 -19.09 1.10
C PHE A 258 -7.92 -20.09 -0.04
N SER A 259 -8.44 -21.28 0.24
CA SER A 259 -8.62 -22.37 -0.76
C SER A 259 -9.42 -21.92 -1.99
N LYS A 260 -10.52 -21.19 -1.80
CA LYS A 260 -11.33 -20.65 -2.90
C LYS A 260 -10.52 -19.69 -3.80
N LEU A 261 -9.74 -18.78 -3.18
CA LEU A 261 -8.92 -17.80 -3.90
C LEU A 261 -7.71 -18.45 -4.58
N ARG A 262 -7.16 -19.53 -4.01
CA ARG A 262 -6.04 -20.29 -4.56
C ARG A 262 -6.39 -20.98 -5.89
N GLU A 263 -7.65 -21.31 -6.09
CA GLU A 263 -8.13 -21.96 -7.32
C GLU A 263 -8.38 -20.99 -8.48
N ILE A 264 -8.30 -19.67 -8.25
CA ILE A 264 -8.47 -18.66 -9.29
C ILE A 264 -7.19 -18.54 -10.11
N ALA A 265 -7.32 -18.75 -11.43
CA ALA A 265 -6.21 -18.60 -12.36
C ALA A 265 -6.06 -17.16 -12.88
N ILE A 266 -7.17 -16.42 -12.98
CA ILE A 266 -7.19 -15.04 -13.44
C ILE A 266 -8.43 -14.31 -12.92
N TRP A 267 -8.27 -13.03 -12.62
CA TRP A 267 -9.36 -12.11 -12.32
C TRP A 267 -9.75 -11.32 -13.58
N MET A 268 -11.05 -11.12 -13.76
CA MET A 268 -11.59 -10.22 -14.77
C MET A 268 -12.24 -9.03 -14.07
N TRP A 269 -11.63 -7.88 -14.17
CA TRP A 269 -12.20 -6.62 -13.70
C TRP A 269 -13.06 -6.05 -14.81
N SER A 270 -14.36 -6.28 -14.73
CA SER A 270 -15.30 -5.96 -15.81
C SER A 270 -16.17 -4.75 -15.48
N ARG A 271 -16.46 -3.98 -16.51
CA ARG A 271 -17.34 -2.80 -16.48
C ARG A 271 -18.44 -2.93 -17.52
N GLY A 272 -19.69 -3.11 -17.08
CA GLY A 272 -20.86 -3.26 -17.90
C GLY A 272 -21.97 -4.05 -17.23
N GLY A 273 -23.11 -4.20 -17.90
CA GLY A 273 -24.19 -5.09 -17.53
C GLY A 273 -23.85 -6.56 -17.73
N VAL A 274 -24.84 -7.41 -17.56
CA VAL A 274 -24.71 -8.88 -17.73
C VAL A 274 -24.17 -9.24 -19.11
N GLU A 275 -24.69 -8.59 -20.17
CA GLU A 275 -24.32 -8.84 -21.56
C GLU A 275 -22.87 -8.53 -21.91
N VAL A 276 -22.21 -7.70 -21.11
CA VAL A 276 -20.79 -7.35 -21.28
C VAL A 276 -19.90 -8.21 -20.39
N SER A 277 -20.31 -8.47 -19.17
CA SER A 277 -19.43 -9.04 -18.12
C SER A 277 -19.46 -10.55 -18.05
N GLU A 278 -20.59 -11.21 -18.31
CA GLU A 278 -20.74 -12.66 -18.23
C GLU A 278 -20.05 -13.41 -19.40
N PRO A 279 -20.22 -13.03 -20.70
CA PRO A 279 -19.68 -13.80 -21.80
C PRO A 279 -18.16 -14.00 -21.81
N PRO A 280 -17.31 -13.01 -21.46
CA PRO A 280 -15.86 -13.20 -21.35
C PRO A 280 -15.45 -14.24 -20.31
N VAL A 281 -16.15 -14.30 -19.17
CA VAL A 281 -15.93 -15.30 -18.13
C VAL A 281 -16.15 -16.71 -18.69
N HIS A 282 -17.30 -16.93 -19.33
CA HIS A 282 -17.62 -18.21 -19.95
C HIS A 282 -16.67 -18.59 -21.09
N TRP A 283 -16.31 -17.63 -21.94
CA TRP A 283 -15.35 -17.85 -23.00
C TRP A 283 -14.01 -18.33 -22.47
N PHE A 284 -13.44 -17.62 -21.50
CA PHE A 284 -12.13 -17.97 -20.95
C PHE A 284 -12.12 -19.33 -20.28
N MET A 285 -13.15 -19.63 -19.46
CA MET A 285 -13.28 -20.92 -18.79
C MET A 285 -13.42 -22.08 -19.81
N LYS A 286 -14.15 -21.86 -20.90
CA LYS A 286 -14.29 -22.83 -22.00
C LYS A 286 -12.95 -23.07 -22.72
N GLU A 287 -12.22 -22.00 -23.03
CA GLU A 287 -10.95 -22.07 -23.78
C GLU A 287 -9.81 -22.70 -22.98
N THR A 288 -9.81 -22.52 -21.66
CA THR A 288 -8.65 -22.87 -20.83
C THR A 288 -8.90 -24.02 -19.86
N GLY A 289 -10.14 -24.27 -19.49
CA GLY A 289 -10.51 -25.18 -18.39
C GLY A 289 -10.20 -24.63 -16.99
N LEU A 290 -9.76 -23.35 -16.88
CA LEU A 290 -9.32 -22.75 -15.64
C LEU A 290 -10.43 -21.92 -14.99
N LYS A 291 -10.39 -21.80 -13.65
CA LYS A 291 -11.34 -20.97 -12.91
C LYS A 291 -11.02 -19.48 -13.03
N VAL A 292 -12.05 -18.68 -13.18
CA VAL A 292 -12.03 -17.22 -13.29
C VAL A 292 -12.69 -16.61 -12.08
N ALA A 293 -12.16 -15.50 -11.60
CA ALA A 293 -12.88 -14.58 -10.72
C ALA A 293 -13.37 -13.37 -11.52
N LEU A 294 -14.64 -13.03 -11.36
CA LEU A 294 -15.20 -11.77 -11.85
C LEU A 294 -15.21 -10.75 -10.71
N ASP A 295 -14.53 -9.63 -10.90
CA ASP A 295 -14.66 -8.41 -10.11
C ASP A 295 -15.52 -7.42 -10.91
N TRP A 296 -16.80 -7.39 -10.60
CA TRP A 296 -17.82 -6.75 -11.42
C TRP A 296 -18.13 -5.33 -10.94
N TYR A 297 -17.68 -4.32 -11.69
CA TYR A 297 -17.77 -2.92 -11.28
C TYR A 297 -19.10 -2.25 -11.59
N TRP A 298 -19.58 -2.28 -12.84
CA TRP A 298 -20.80 -1.56 -13.23
C TRP A 298 -22.04 -2.45 -13.23
N TRP A 299 -22.19 -3.26 -12.20
CA TRP A 299 -23.35 -4.10 -11.98
C TRP A 299 -24.59 -3.31 -11.53
N HIS A 300 -24.38 -2.11 -10.92
CA HIS A 300 -25.40 -1.27 -10.30
C HIS A 300 -26.16 -0.40 -11.30
N GLY A 301 -27.40 -0.02 -10.93
CA GLY A 301 -28.32 0.77 -11.77
C GLY A 301 -28.09 2.28 -11.81
N ILE A 302 -26.97 2.75 -11.26
CA ILE A 302 -26.58 4.17 -11.23
C ILE A 302 -25.38 4.40 -12.16
N PRO A 303 -25.22 5.62 -12.75
CA PRO A 303 -23.99 5.98 -13.42
C PRO A 303 -22.81 5.89 -12.46
N TYR A 304 -21.68 5.32 -12.92
CA TYR A 304 -20.51 5.15 -12.07
C TYR A 304 -19.98 6.50 -11.55
N ASP A 305 -19.60 6.54 -10.28
CA ASP A 305 -19.22 7.75 -9.52
C ASP A 305 -20.34 8.77 -9.33
N THR A 306 -21.58 8.29 -9.21
CA THR A 306 -22.74 9.09 -8.79
C THR A 306 -23.56 8.31 -7.76
N SER A 307 -24.42 9.01 -7.04
CA SER A 307 -25.44 8.43 -6.15
C SER A 307 -24.93 7.47 -5.09
N PHE A 308 -23.61 7.42 -4.82
CA PHE A 308 -23.07 6.63 -3.72
C PHE A 308 -23.68 7.08 -2.38
N PRO A 309 -23.99 6.16 -1.47
CA PRO A 309 -23.80 4.70 -1.47
C PRO A 309 -24.99 3.87 -2.00
N TYR A 310 -25.86 4.42 -2.78
CA TYR A 310 -27.14 3.79 -3.19
C TYR A 310 -26.97 2.95 -4.47
N PHE A 311 -26.19 1.86 -4.38
CA PHE A 311 -25.87 0.98 -5.52
C PHE A 311 -27.05 0.08 -5.95
N TRP A 312 -27.93 -0.26 -5.02
CA TRP A 312 -29.09 -1.13 -5.30
C TRP A 312 -30.25 -0.35 -5.90
N PRO A 313 -31.01 -0.87 -6.88
CA PRO A 313 -30.95 -2.22 -7.46
C PRO A 313 -29.85 -2.38 -8.53
N PRO A 314 -29.56 -3.66 -8.95
CA PRO A 314 -28.68 -3.96 -10.08
C PRO A 314 -29.19 -3.36 -11.40
N ARG A 315 -28.26 -3.08 -12.33
CA ARG A 315 -28.52 -2.50 -13.66
C ARG A 315 -29.47 -3.36 -14.50
N ASP A 316 -29.32 -4.69 -14.44
CA ASP A 316 -30.10 -5.67 -15.20
C ASP A 316 -31.34 -6.16 -14.42
N GLY A 317 -31.74 -5.46 -13.38
CA GLY A 317 -32.77 -5.89 -12.44
C GLY A 317 -32.29 -7.03 -11.52
N VAL A 318 -33.00 -7.22 -10.40
CA VAL A 318 -32.61 -8.19 -9.36
C VAL A 318 -32.58 -9.62 -9.89
N ASP A 319 -33.60 -10.02 -10.65
CA ASP A 319 -33.71 -11.39 -11.16
C ASP A 319 -32.69 -11.67 -12.26
N GLY A 320 -32.47 -10.73 -13.18
CA GLY A 320 -31.43 -10.83 -14.22
C GLY A 320 -30.04 -10.96 -13.63
N PHE A 321 -29.74 -10.14 -12.62
CA PHE A 321 -28.48 -10.18 -11.90
C PHE A 321 -28.27 -11.52 -11.16
N ARG A 322 -29.25 -11.98 -10.40
CA ARG A 322 -29.19 -13.26 -9.68
C ARG A 322 -29.03 -14.45 -10.63
N ALA A 323 -29.76 -14.44 -11.75
CA ALA A 323 -29.64 -15.47 -12.78
C ALA A 323 -28.24 -15.51 -13.39
N ALA A 324 -27.62 -14.35 -13.68
CA ALA A 324 -26.27 -14.26 -14.21
C ALA A 324 -25.22 -14.77 -13.21
N VAL A 325 -25.31 -14.32 -11.95
CA VAL A 325 -24.45 -14.82 -10.86
C VAL A 325 -24.53 -16.34 -10.77
N LYS A 326 -25.76 -16.88 -10.76
CA LYS A 326 -25.97 -18.34 -10.71
C LYS A 326 -25.34 -19.06 -11.89
N ARG A 327 -25.55 -18.58 -13.13
CA ARG A 327 -24.95 -19.23 -14.35
C ARG A 327 -23.44 -19.27 -14.32
N MET A 328 -22.78 -18.18 -13.87
CA MET A 328 -21.33 -18.13 -13.74
C MET A 328 -20.83 -19.07 -12.65
N LYS A 329 -21.50 -19.10 -11.49
CA LYS A 329 -21.11 -19.97 -10.36
C LYS A 329 -21.37 -21.46 -10.64
N ASP A 330 -22.43 -21.81 -11.33
CA ASP A 330 -22.70 -23.22 -11.76
C ASP A 330 -21.58 -23.77 -12.64
N ARG A 331 -20.80 -22.91 -13.30
CA ARG A 331 -19.59 -23.27 -14.06
C ARG A 331 -18.31 -23.19 -13.26
N GLY A 332 -18.38 -22.78 -11.99
CA GLY A 332 -17.24 -22.72 -11.08
C GLY A 332 -16.50 -21.37 -11.04
N ALA A 333 -17.07 -20.32 -11.60
CA ALA A 333 -16.51 -18.96 -11.44
C ALA A 333 -16.68 -18.46 -10.00
N PHE A 334 -15.73 -17.67 -9.53
CA PHE A 334 -15.87 -16.83 -8.34
C PHE A 334 -16.45 -15.48 -8.77
N VAL A 335 -17.47 -14.98 -8.08
CA VAL A 335 -18.14 -13.71 -8.44
C VAL A 335 -18.18 -12.80 -7.24
N GLN A 336 -17.53 -11.64 -7.36
CA GLN A 336 -17.69 -10.49 -6.46
C GLN A 336 -18.08 -9.25 -7.23
N VAL A 337 -18.60 -8.25 -6.53
CA VAL A 337 -18.97 -6.95 -7.11
C VAL A 337 -18.33 -5.81 -6.36
N TYR A 338 -18.17 -4.69 -7.08
CA TYR A 338 -17.71 -3.42 -6.55
C TYR A 338 -18.77 -2.76 -5.65
N THR A 339 -18.34 -2.28 -4.50
CA THR A 339 -19.04 -1.28 -3.70
C THR A 339 -18.04 -0.19 -3.25
N ASN A 340 -18.53 0.99 -2.87
CA ASN A 340 -17.67 2.00 -2.27
C ASN A 340 -18.06 2.18 -0.80
N GLY A 341 -17.20 1.67 0.09
CA GLY A 341 -17.43 1.69 1.53
C GLY A 341 -17.06 2.99 2.24
N ALA A 342 -16.69 4.05 1.49
CA ALA A 342 -16.07 5.23 2.09
C ALA A 342 -16.55 6.57 1.52
N SER A 343 -17.50 6.59 0.58
CA SER A 343 -17.89 7.81 -0.11
C SER A 343 -19.41 8.00 -0.19
N TRP A 344 -19.84 9.26 -0.06
CA TRP A 344 -21.24 9.68 -0.27
C TRP A 344 -21.29 10.82 -1.28
N ASP A 345 -22.19 10.74 -2.24
CA ASP A 345 -22.36 11.76 -3.28
C ASP A 345 -23.05 12.99 -2.72
N CYS A 346 -22.35 14.13 -2.74
CA CYS A 346 -22.86 15.41 -2.27
C CYS A 346 -23.90 16.03 -3.20
N ASP A 347 -23.95 15.58 -4.45
CA ASP A 347 -24.81 16.12 -5.49
C ASP A 347 -26.05 15.23 -5.74
N ASP A 348 -26.19 14.13 -4.98
CA ASP A 348 -27.41 13.29 -4.91
C ASP A 348 -28.40 13.90 -3.91
N PRO A 349 -29.72 14.00 -4.23
CA PRO A 349 -30.73 14.54 -3.31
C PRO A 349 -30.76 13.88 -1.93
N ARG A 350 -30.44 12.59 -1.84
CA ARG A 350 -30.36 11.82 -0.58
C ARG A 350 -29.19 12.21 0.32
N TRP A 351 -28.29 13.09 -0.15
CA TRP A 351 -27.27 13.70 0.71
C TRP A 351 -27.89 14.40 1.94
N GLU A 352 -29.02 15.06 1.76
CA GLU A 352 -29.74 15.73 2.83
C GLU A 352 -30.29 14.78 3.92
N GLU A 353 -30.32 13.49 3.63
CA GLU A 353 -30.75 12.48 4.59
C GLU A 353 -29.70 12.15 5.68
N GLY A 354 -28.48 12.70 5.63
CA GLY A 354 -27.44 12.47 6.64
C GLY A 354 -26.02 12.44 6.09
N GLY A 355 -25.80 12.94 4.89
CA GLY A 355 -24.48 13.02 4.29
C GLY A 355 -23.54 13.91 5.10
N MET A 356 -24.00 15.10 5.49
CA MET A 356 -23.20 16.04 6.28
C MET A 356 -22.86 15.50 7.68
N GLU A 357 -23.79 14.79 8.31
CA GLU A 357 -23.62 14.14 9.61
C GLU A 357 -22.66 12.94 9.54
N SER A 358 -22.48 12.37 8.34
CA SER A 358 -21.62 11.22 8.11
C SER A 358 -20.21 11.60 7.63
N ALA A 359 -20.05 12.79 7.07
CA ALA A 359 -18.83 13.18 6.35
C ALA A 359 -17.65 13.57 7.26
N ILE A 360 -16.43 13.33 6.75
CA ILE A 360 -15.20 13.89 7.33
C ILE A 360 -15.15 15.40 7.07
N MET A 361 -14.92 16.17 8.11
CA MET A 361 -14.54 17.56 8.01
C MET A 361 -13.06 17.73 8.31
N LEU A 362 -12.39 18.58 7.54
CA LEU A 362 -11.02 19.02 7.76
C LEU A 362 -11.00 20.14 8.82
N PRO A 363 -9.81 20.48 9.37
CA PRO A 363 -9.67 21.66 10.24
C PRO A 363 -10.28 22.91 9.61
N GLY A 364 -11.02 23.69 10.40
CA GLY A 364 -11.73 24.89 9.91
C GLY A 364 -13.12 24.60 9.32
N GLY A 365 -13.66 23.38 9.47
CA GLY A 365 -15.03 23.02 9.07
C GLY A 365 -15.22 22.78 7.58
N LYS A 366 -14.14 22.63 6.81
CA LYS A 366 -14.21 22.36 5.38
C LYS A 366 -14.57 20.89 5.14
N LEU A 367 -15.62 20.64 4.34
CA LEU A 367 -15.98 19.29 3.89
C LEU A 367 -14.85 18.65 3.07
N PHE A 368 -14.50 17.41 3.40
CA PHE A 368 -13.55 16.64 2.60
C PHE A 368 -14.27 15.91 1.48
N ALA A 369 -14.46 16.58 0.36
CA ALA A 369 -15.07 16.05 -0.84
C ALA A 369 -14.17 16.25 -2.06
N LYS A 370 -14.21 15.30 -3.00
CA LYS A 370 -13.44 15.31 -4.25
C LYS A 370 -14.32 14.94 -5.43
N MET A 371 -14.04 15.55 -6.58
CA MET A 371 -14.55 15.14 -7.87
C MET A 371 -13.53 14.15 -8.48
N TYR A 372 -13.92 12.90 -8.64
CA TYR A 372 -13.07 11.87 -9.25
C TYR A 372 -13.31 11.77 -10.76
N ASN A 373 -14.57 11.81 -11.17
CA ASN A 373 -15.00 11.56 -12.53
C ASN A 373 -15.32 12.88 -13.25
N VAL A 374 -14.54 13.20 -14.29
CA VAL A 374 -14.71 14.44 -15.07
C VAL A 374 -15.96 14.44 -15.96
N PHE A 375 -16.57 13.28 -16.20
CA PHE A 375 -17.76 13.14 -17.07
C PHE A 375 -19.04 13.36 -16.27
N THR A 376 -19.16 12.77 -15.08
CA THR A 376 -20.29 12.96 -14.17
C THR A 376 -20.19 14.26 -13.38
N ARG A 377 -18.98 14.65 -13.01
CA ARG A 377 -18.64 15.86 -12.24
C ARG A 377 -19.25 15.93 -10.85
N HIS A 378 -19.74 14.81 -10.31
CA HIS A 378 -20.25 14.71 -8.96
C HIS A 378 -19.10 14.78 -7.93
N ARG A 379 -19.37 15.38 -6.80
CA ARG A 379 -18.43 15.47 -5.66
C ARG A 379 -18.75 14.40 -4.65
N LEU A 380 -17.80 13.54 -4.40
CA LEU A 380 -17.92 12.47 -3.42
C LEU A 380 -17.25 12.90 -2.10
N ALA A 381 -18.03 13.05 -1.04
CA ALA A 381 -17.52 13.29 0.29
C ALA A 381 -16.97 12.01 0.89
N ARG A 382 -15.82 12.11 1.54
CA ARG A 382 -15.29 11.01 2.33
C ARG A 382 -16.06 10.88 3.63
N ILE A 383 -16.47 9.67 3.97
CA ILE A 383 -17.28 9.37 5.14
C ILE A 383 -16.40 9.01 6.33
N CYS A 384 -16.79 9.41 7.53
CA CYS A 384 -16.14 9.01 8.76
C CYS A 384 -16.48 7.54 9.08
N GLY A 385 -15.49 6.79 9.57
CA GLY A 385 -15.71 5.42 10.00
C GLY A 385 -16.76 5.26 11.11
N GLU A 386 -17.01 6.32 11.91
CA GLU A 386 -18.06 6.37 12.93
C GLU A 386 -19.36 7.04 12.42
N ALA A 387 -19.85 6.64 11.24
CA ALA A 387 -21.07 7.18 10.63
C ALA A 387 -22.18 6.12 10.57
N PRO A 388 -23.01 5.94 11.61
CA PRO A 388 -23.93 4.81 11.73
C PRO A 388 -25.00 4.75 10.61
N LYS A 389 -25.44 5.89 10.09
CA LYS A 389 -26.40 5.92 8.99
C LYS A 389 -25.80 5.37 7.71
N PHE A 390 -24.62 5.83 7.34
CA PHE A 390 -23.90 5.31 6.17
C PHE A 390 -23.62 3.81 6.31
N GLN A 391 -23.10 3.39 7.46
CA GLN A 391 -22.85 1.98 7.75
C GLN A 391 -24.13 1.13 7.61
N GLY A 392 -25.27 1.63 8.07
CA GLY A 392 -26.56 0.96 7.94
C GLY A 392 -26.95 0.72 6.47
N ILE A 393 -26.74 1.71 5.59
CA ILE A 393 -27.01 1.60 4.14
C ILE A 393 -26.12 0.53 3.52
N ILE A 394 -24.81 0.58 3.79
CA ILE A 394 -23.86 -0.38 3.21
C ILE A 394 -24.11 -1.80 3.76
N ARG A 395 -24.34 -1.96 5.06
CA ARG A 395 -24.65 -3.29 5.63
C ARG A 395 -25.91 -3.91 5.02
N GLN A 396 -26.94 -3.10 4.71
CA GLN A 396 -28.11 -3.60 3.99
C GLN A 396 -27.76 -4.00 2.55
N LEU A 397 -26.93 -3.20 1.87
CA LEU A 397 -26.43 -3.53 0.55
C LEU A 397 -25.69 -4.88 0.55
N GLU A 398 -24.75 -5.08 1.48
CA GLU A 398 -23.95 -6.30 1.58
C GLU A 398 -24.83 -7.55 1.83
N ARG A 399 -25.89 -7.43 2.64
CA ARG A 399 -26.88 -8.51 2.79
C ARG A 399 -27.59 -8.84 1.48
N ASN A 400 -28.08 -7.84 0.76
CA ASN A 400 -28.73 -8.04 -0.54
C ASN A 400 -27.79 -8.73 -1.56
N LEU A 401 -26.51 -8.36 -1.55
CA LEU A 401 -25.50 -8.94 -2.41
C LEU A 401 -25.23 -10.41 -2.05
N ARG A 402 -25.09 -10.71 -0.77
CA ARG A 402 -24.94 -12.09 -0.30
C ARG A 402 -26.15 -12.96 -0.64
N GLU A 403 -27.36 -12.46 -0.40
CA GLU A 403 -28.63 -13.14 -0.74
C GLU A 403 -28.78 -13.35 -2.25
N SER A 404 -28.08 -12.57 -3.07
CA SER A 404 -28.00 -12.75 -4.52
C SER A 404 -27.02 -13.84 -4.95
N GLY A 405 -26.36 -14.51 -3.99
CA GLY A 405 -25.51 -15.68 -4.23
C GLY A 405 -24.06 -15.37 -4.58
N LEU A 406 -23.60 -14.13 -4.39
CA LEU A 406 -22.20 -13.76 -4.61
C LEU A 406 -21.24 -14.51 -3.65
N ASP A 407 -19.98 -14.67 -4.05
CA ASP A 407 -18.93 -15.25 -3.21
C ASP A 407 -18.27 -14.21 -2.31
N GLY A 408 -18.29 -12.95 -2.71
CA GLY A 408 -17.66 -11.86 -1.98
C GLY A 408 -18.06 -10.48 -2.49
N VAL A 409 -17.44 -9.47 -1.90
CA VAL A 409 -17.60 -8.06 -2.25
C VAL A 409 -16.25 -7.35 -2.22
N TYR A 410 -16.07 -6.43 -3.14
CA TYR A 410 -14.97 -5.48 -3.15
C TYR A 410 -15.44 -4.14 -2.57
N MET A 411 -14.92 -3.80 -1.39
CA MET A 411 -15.21 -2.55 -0.67
C MET A 411 -14.13 -1.52 -0.96
N ASP A 412 -14.36 -0.71 -1.98
CA ASP A 412 -13.40 0.26 -2.49
C ASP A 412 -13.02 1.32 -1.43
N GLN A 413 -11.77 1.78 -1.49
CA GLN A 413 -11.21 2.91 -0.75
C GLN A 413 -11.12 2.76 0.78
N ILE A 414 -11.35 1.59 1.37
CA ILE A 414 -11.18 1.38 2.81
C ILE A 414 -9.74 1.04 3.15
N SER A 415 -9.18 -0.03 2.55
CA SER A 415 -7.86 -0.53 2.91
C SER A 415 -6.70 0.34 2.39
N CYS A 416 -6.94 1.21 1.43
CA CYS A 416 -5.91 2.12 0.92
C CYS A 416 -5.46 3.20 1.93
N GLY A 417 -6.05 3.24 3.13
CA GLY A 417 -5.65 4.12 4.22
C GLY A 417 -5.84 5.62 3.94
N ALA A 418 -6.68 5.98 2.97
CA ALA A 418 -6.86 7.37 2.55
C ALA A 418 -7.73 8.21 3.51
N HIS A 419 -7.67 7.94 4.80
CA HIS A 419 -8.54 8.57 5.77
C HIS A 419 -7.84 9.75 6.45
N ASN A 420 -8.36 10.96 6.21
CA ASN A 420 -7.91 12.12 6.98
C ASN A 420 -8.55 12.10 8.38
N PRO A 421 -7.84 12.59 9.40
CA PRO A 421 -8.45 12.81 10.71
C PRO A 421 -9.72 13.66 10.60
N CYS A 422 -10.78 13.26 11.30
CA CYS A 422 -12.07 13.92 11.22
C CYS A 422 -12.23 15.01 12.29
N TYR A 423 -12.65 16.20 11.87
CA TYR A 423 -12.92 17.35 12.74
C TYR A 423 -14.41 17.73 12.70
N ASN A 424 -15.30 16.83 12.33
CA ASN A 424 -16.74 17.11 12.27
C ASN A 424 -17.31 17.25 13.68
N PRO A 425 -17.84 18.42 14.05
CA PRO A 425 -18.36 18.67 15.40
C PRO A 425 -19.68 17.90 15.69
N ARG A 426 -20.29 17.31 14.67
CA ARG A 426 -21.50 16.48 14.83
C ARG A 426 -21.20 15.06 15.28
N HIS A 427 -19.92 14.65 15.24
CA HIS A 427 -19.51 13.31 15.68
C HIS A 427 -19.27 13.29 17.21
N LYS A 428 -19.37 12.08 17.78
CA LYS A 428 -19.14 11.89 19.23
C LYS A 428 -17.68 11.76 19.60
N HIS A 429 -16.80 11.45 18.62
CA HIS A 429 -15.36 11.33 18.87
C HIS A 429 -14.70 12.72 19.00
N ALA A 430 -13.55 12.78 19.65
CA ALA A 430 -12.73 13.97 19.72
C ALA A 430 -12.24 14.39 18.30
N PRO A 431 -12.10 15.69 18.02
CA PRO A 431 -11.60 16.17 16.74
C PRO A 431 -10.19 15.63 16.45
N GLY A 432 -9.95 15.18 15.21
CA GLY A 432 -8.67 14.61 14.82
C GLY A 432 -8.47 13.16 15.29
N GLY A 433 -7.22 12.74 15.39
CA GLY A 433 -6.83 11.42 15.94
C GLY A 433 -7.33 10.23 15.13
N ASP A 434 -7.58 9.15 15.83
CA ASP A 434 -7.69 7.77 15.31
C ASP A 434 -9.13 7.31 15.05
N ALA A 435 -10.12 8.17 15.24
CA ALA A 435 -11.52 7.78 15.20
C ALA A 435 -11.94 7.19 13.85
N VAL A 436 -11.36 7.69 12.77
CA VAL A 436 -11.69 7.26 11.42
C VAL A 436 -11.22 5.83 11.18
N GLU A 437 -9.96 5.53 11.50
CA GLU A 437 -9.37 4.20 11.34
C GLU A 437 -10.07 3.16 12.23
N LYS A 438 -10.29 3.50 13.50
CA LYS A 438 -11.00 2.63 14.46
C LYS A 438 -12.44 2.38 14.03
N GLY A 439 -13.13 3.41 13.57
CA GLY A 439 -14.49 3.31 13.07
C GLY A 439 -14.60 2.43 11.83
N TYR A 440 -13.69 2.56 10.86
CA TYR A 440 -13.68 1.68 9.70
C TYR A 440 -13.36 0.23 10.07
N ARG A 441 -12.43 -0.01 10.98
CA ARG A 441 -12.16 -1.37 11.46
C ARG A 441 -13.39 -2.00 12.09
N ALA A 442 -14.07 -1.28 12.98
CA ALA A 442 -15.30 -1.76 13.62
C ALA A 442 -16.41 -2.01 12.60
N TYR A 443 -16.55 -1.12 11.64
CA TYR A 443 -17.52 -1.24 10.55
C TYR A 443 -17.26 -2.48 9.67
N VAL A 444 -16.05 -2.66 9.16
CA VAL A 444 -15.70 -3.85 8.34
C VAL A 444 -15.84 -5.14 9.13
N GLN A 445 -15.47 -5.13 10.43
CA GLN A 445 -15.72 -6.29 11.30
C GLN A 445 -17.22 -6.61 11.40
N SER A 446 -18.09 -5.60 11.52
CA SER A 446 -19.54 -5.83 11.54
C SER A 446 -20.08 -6.41 10.24
N VAL A 447 -19.53 -6.01 9.08
CA VAL A 447 -19.88 -6.62 7.79
C VAL A 447 -19.49 -8.09 7.75
N ARG A 448 -18.30 -8.44 8.26
CA ARG A 448 -17.85 -9.84 8.37
C ARG A 448 -18.74 -10.68 9.27
N ASP A 449 -19.13 -10.14 10.44
CA ASP A 449 -19.95 -10.83 11.42
C ASP A 449 -21.36 -11.09 10.89
N ASP A 450 -21.92 -10.13 10.15
CA ASP A 450 -23.23 -10.28 9.48
C ASP A 450 -23.17 -11.28 8.30
N ASN A 451 -22.01 -11.50 7.70
CA ASN A 451 -21.85 -12.27 6.47
C ASN A 451 -20.77 -13.36 6.58
N PRO A 452 -20.90 -14.36 7.46
CA PRO A 452 -19.90 -15.40 7.64
C PRO A 452 -19.64 -16.19 6.33
N GLY A 453 -18.37 -16.37 5.97
CA GLY A 453 -17.93 -17.06 4.74
C GLY A 453 -18.01 -16.23 3.45
N PHE A 454 -18.41 -14.98 3.54
CA PHE A 454 -18.36 -14.01 2.44
C PHE A 454 -16.93 -13.45 2.36
N ILE A 455 -16.34 -13.46 1.17
CA ILE A 455 -14.97 -12.94 0.95
C ILE A 455 -15.03 -11.43 0.87
N LEU A 456 -14.28 -10.75 1.72
CA LEU A 456 -14.13 -9.30 1.64
C LEU A 456 -12.81 -8.95 0.98
N SER A 457 -12.85 -8.03 0.02
CA SER A 457 -11.66 -7.45 -0.60
C SER A 457 -11.74 -5.92 -0.62
N SER A 458 -10.60 -5.23 -0.79
CA SER A 458 -10.57 -3.77 -0.83
C SER A 458 -9.49 -3.25 -1.79
N GLU A 459 -9.50 -1.93 -2.05
CA GLU A 459 -8.47 -1.26 -2.83
C GLU A 459 -7.16 -1.16 -2.02
N ALA A 460 -6.07 -1.62 -2.61
CA ALA A 460 -4.75 -1.69 -2.00
C ALA A 460 -4.77 -2.51 -0.70
N THR A 461 -3.68 -2.49 0.04
CA THR A 461 -3.57 -3.10 1.36
C THR A 461 -2.89 -2.14 2.32
N SER A 462 -3.18 -2.25 3.60
CA SER A 462 -2.47 -1.54 4.65
C SER A 462 -2.42 -2.36 5.93
N GLU A 463 -1.42 -2.09 6.75
CA GLU A 463 -1.27 -2.76 8.04
C GLU A 463 -2.48 -2.55 8.95
N THR A 464 -3.18 -1.43 8.77
CA THR A 464 -4.42 -1.13 9.50
C THR A 464 -5.54 -2.12 9.22
N TYR A 465 -5.64 -2.67 8.00
CA TYR A 465 -6.85 -3.40 7.57
C TYR A 465 -6.60 -4.80 7.01
N PHE A 466 -5.37 -5.23 6.70
CA PHE A 466 -5.10 -6.51 6.05
C PHE A 466 -5.67 -7.72 6.82
N ASP A 467 -5.83 -7.61 8.13
CA ASP A 467 -6.42 -8.65 8.98
C ASP A 467 -7.96 -8.71 8.90
N LEU A 468 -8.59 -7.78 8.17
CA LEU A 468 -10.03 -7.72 7.95
C LEU A 468 -10.45 -8.12 6.53
N PHE A 469 -9.55 -8.08 5.55
CA PHE A 469 -9.81 -8.43 4.17
C PHE A 469 -9.08 -9.73 3.79
N GLU A 470 -9.74 -10.64 3.07
CA GLU A 470 -9.11 -11.84 2.51
C GLU A 470 -8.24 -11.51 1.32
N ALA A 471 -8.63 -10.49 0.54
CA ALA A 471 -7.91 -10.12 -0.66
C ALA A 471 -7.84 -8.59 -0.85
N ALA A 472 -6.83 -8.15 -1.60
CA ALA A 472 -6.67 -6.75 -1.96
C ALA A 472 -6.36 -6.60 -3.44
N ILE A 473 -7.05 -5.66 -4.11
CA ILE A 473 -6.72 -5.26 -5.47
C ILE A 473 -5.54 -4.29 -5.45
N LEU A 474 -4.44 -4.66 -6.09
CA LEU A 474 -3.23 -3.84 -6.11
C LEU A 474 -2.87 -3.42 -7.53
N LEU A 475 -3.36 -2.27 -7.95
CA LEU A 475 -3.26 -1.78 -9.32
C LEU A 475 -1.87 -1.26 -9.71
N TYR A 476 -1.00 -1.07 -8.74
CA TYR A 476 0.32 -0.46 -8.94
C TYR A 476 1.39 -1.42 -9.51
N SER A 477 1.04 -2.67 -9.85
CA SER A 477 1.81 -3.48 -10.79
C SER A 477 1.83 -2.82 -12.18
N SER A 478 0.78 -2.07 -12.53
CA SER A 478 0.69 -1.17 -13.70
C SER A 478 1.26 0.22 -13.37
N TRP A 479 2.49 0.29 -12.87
CA TRP A 479 3.15 1.47 -12.30
C TRP A 479 3.08 2.71 -13.18
N GLU A 480 3.35 2.55 -14.48
CA GLU A 480 3.40 3.63 -15.44
C GLU A 480 2.00 4.19 -15.73
N ARG A 481 1.00 3.32 -15.85
CA ARG A 481 -0.41 3.71 -16.04
C ARG A 481 -0.94 4.52 -14.85
N CYS A 482 -0.54 4.18 -13.65
CA CYS A 482 -0.88 4.93 -12.44
C CYS A 482 -0.17 6.29 -12.33
N GLY A 483 0.51 6.75 -13.37
CA GLY A 483 1.22 8.03 -13.42
C GLY A 483 2.52 8.07 -12.61
N LYS A 484 2.90 6.98 -11.96
CA LYS A 484 4.14 6.88 -11.17
C LYS A 484 5.37 6.75 -12.05
N GLY A 485 5.20 6.22 -13.25
CA GLY A 485 6.27 6.09 -14.24
C GLY A 485 6.86 7.41 -14.74
N SER A 486 6.16 8.52 -14.54
CA SER A 486 6.68 9.86 -14.82
C SER A 486 7.72 10.35 -13.80
N LEU A 487 7.91 9.61 -12.70
CA LEU A 487 8.94 9.89 -11.71
C LEU A 487 10.18 9.02 -12.02
N PRO A 488 11.17 9.52 -12.80
CA PRO A 488 12.32 8.73 -13.21
C PRO A 488 13.19 8.29 -12.03
N GLN A 489 12.96 8.89 -10.87
CA GLN A 489 13.66 8.63 -9.61
C GLN A 489 12.99 7.54 -8.75
N SER A 490 11.83 7.05 -9.17
CA SER A 490 11.06 6.05 -8.41
C SER A 490 10.99 4.72 -9.16
N GLU A 491 11.24 3.63 -8.45
CA GLU A 491 11.20 2.27 -8.94
C GLU A 491 10.28 1.42 -8.04
N PRO A 492 9.27 0.74 -8.61
CA PRO A 492 8.43 -0.16 -7.83
C PRO A 492 9.17 -1.44 -7.49
N VAL A 493 8.98 -1.92 -6.27
CA VAL A 493 9.54 -3.19 -5.79
C VAL A 493 8.45 -4.02 -5.10
N PRO A 494 8.48 -5.37 -5.19
CA PRO A 494 7.40 -6.21 -4.69
C PRO A 494 7.45 -6.42 -3.17
N ALA A 495 7.60 -5.33 -2.41
CA ALA A 495 7.70 -5.41 -0.95
C ALA A 495 6.41 -5.92 -0.30
N VAL A 496 5.25 -5.61 -0.86
CA VAL A 496 3.96 -6.13 -0.39
C VAL A 496 3.91 -7.65 -0.45
N SER A 497 4.54 -8.26 -1.47
CA SER A 497 4.62 -9.73 -1.60
C SER A 497 5.59 -10.34 -0.59
N VAL A 498 6.57 -9.59 -0.09
CA VAL A 498 7.42 -10.01 1.03
C VAL A 498 6.63 -9.90 2.34
N VAL A 499 5.94 -8.79 2.56
CA VAL A 499 5.33 -8.46 3.87
C VAL A 499 4.04 -9.25 4.13
N TYR A 500 3.11 -9.34 3.16
CA TYR A 500 1.77 -9.90 3.40
C TYR A 500 1.53 -11.30 2.86
N ARG A 501 2.53 -11.94 2.21
CA ARG A 501 2.38 -13.30 1.70
C ARG A 501 1.87 -14.26 2.76
N GLY A 502 0.81 -15.02 2.42
CA GLY A 502 0.19 -15.99 3.30
C GLY A 502 -0.77 -15.40 4.35
N ALA A 503 -0.91 -14.08 4.42
CA ALA A 503 -1.86 -13.41 5.32
C ALA A 503 -2.96 -12.65 4.55
N GLU A 504 -2.73 -12.29 3.30
CA GLU A 504 -3.69 -11.67 2.40
C GLU A 504 -3.37 -12.08 0.96
N VAL A 505 -4.41 -12.25 0.14
CA VAL A 505 -4.27 -12.54 -1.29
C VAL A 505 -4.23 -11.23 -2.06
N ILE A 506 -3.13 -10.99 -2.76
CA ILE A 506 -3.00 -9.80 -3.60
C ILE A 506 -3.35 -10.17 -5.05
N PHE A 507 -4.27 -9.42 -5.64
CA PHE A 507 -4.61 -9.51 -7.06
C PHE A 507 -4.65 -8.11 -7.67
N GLY A 508 -4.60 -8.00 -8.98
CA GLY A 508 -4.83 -6.70 -9.59
C GLY A 508 -3.78 -6.27 -10.60
N SER A 509 -4.28 -5.59 -11.63
CA SER A 509 -3.52 -4.98 -12.71
C SER A 509 -4.46 -4.11 -13.54
N PHE A 510 -3.95 -3.08 -14.19
CA PHE A 510 -4.68 -2.38 -15.26
C PHE A 510 -4.44 -3.00 -16.65
N ALA A 511 -3.83 -4.18 -16.75
CA ALA A 511 -3.55 -4.85 -18.01
C ALA A 511 -4.84 -5.03 -18.82
N THR A 512 -4.97 -4.26 -19.90
CA THR A 512 -6.14 -4.21 -20.77
C THR A 512 -5.71 -4.65 -22.15
N PRO A 513 -6.17 -5.81 -22.67
CA PRO A 513 -5.75 -6.30 -23.98
C PRO A 513 -5.97 -5.28 -25.11
N GLY A 514 -7.16 -4.69 -25.16
CA GLY A 514 -7.49 -3.65 -26.12
C GLY A 514 -6.92 -2.26 -25.77
N GLY A 515 -6.41 -2.07 -24.56
CA GLY A 515 -5.81 -0.82 -24.11
C GLY A 515 -6.76 0.36 -23.92
N ALA A 516 -7.94 0.36 -24.55
CA ALA A 516 -8.90 1.46 -24.49
C ALA A 516 -9.61 1.53 -23.13
N PRO A 517 -9.85 2.74 -22.58
CA PRO A 517 -10.64 2.92 -21.37
C PRO A 517 -12.08 2.42 -21.56
N ALA A 518 -12.66 1.82 -20.53
CA ALA A 518 -14.08 1.52 -20.52
C ALA A 518 -14.92 2.82 -20.53
N TRP A 519 -16.09 2.76 -21.11
CA TRP A 519 -17.06 3.85 -21.16
C TRP A 519 -18.40 3.37 -20.64
N ASP A 520 -18.92 4.02 -19.60
CA ASP A 520 -20.28 3.74 -19.13
C ASP A 520 -21.29 4.41 -20.08
N PRO A 521 -22.20 3.65 -20.73
CA PRO A 521 -23.26 4.23 -21.55
C PRO A 521 -24.10 5.29 -20.82
N MET A 522 -24.20 5.21 -19.50
CA MET A 522 -24.90 6.20 -18.67
C MET A 522 -24.18 7.56 -18.58
N TRP A 523 -22.93 7.66 -19.04
CA TRP A 523 -22.20 8.94 -19.13
C TRP A 523 -22.50 9.73 -20.42
N GLY A 524 -23.34 9.17 -21.32
CA GLY A 524 -23.65 9.77 -22.60
C GLY A 524 -22.71 9.33 -23.73
N LYS A 525 -22.51 10.19 -24.74
CA LYS A 525 -21.72 9.85 -25.93
C LYS A 525 -20.24 9.63 -25.58
N LYS A 526 -19.69 8.49 -26.02
CA LYS A 526 -18.26 8.19 -25.89
C LYS A 526 -17.42 9.23 -26.67
N PRO A 527 -16.31 9.73 -26.07
CA PRO A 527 -15.38 10.60 -26.78
C PRO A 527 -14.71 9.93 -27.97
N ASP A 528 -14.47 10.69 -29.03
CA ASP A 528 -13.73 10.23 -30.21
C ASP A 528 -12.25 9.96 -29.88
N GLY A 529 -11.63 8.98 -30.50
CA GLY A 529 -10.21 8.63 -30.35
C GLY A 529 -9.90 7.64 -29.22
N ASP A 530 -10.92 7.15 -28.51
CA ASP A 530 -10.79 6.11 -27.50
C ASP A 530 -11.02 4.70 -28.10
N GLU A 531 -10.48 4.49 -29.31
CA GLU A 531 -10.66 3.24 -30.05
C GLU A 531 -9.51 2.25 -29.75
N VAL A 532 -9.86 0.96 -29.68
CA VAL A 532 -8.91 -0.12 -29.39
C VAL A 532 -7.75 -0.12 -30.39
N GLU A 533 -8.04 0.02 -31.68
CA GLU A 533 -7.05 0.01 -32.74
C GLU A 533 -6.00 1.11 -32.59
N ALA A 534 -6.45 2.32 -32.25
CA ALA A 534 -5.57 3.47 -32.09
C ALA A 534 -4.66 3.31 -30.85
N VAL A 535 -5.19 2.77 -29.76
CA VAL A 535 -4.44 2.56 -28.51
C VAL A 535 -3.45 1.42 -28.65
N VAL A 536 -3.86 0.27 -29.20
CA VAL A 536 -2.97 -0.90 -29.38
C VAL A 536 -1.85 -0.59 -30.38
N ALA A 537 -2.12 0.14 -31.45
CA ALA A 537 -1.09 0.53 -32.40
C ALA A 537 -0.02 1.42 -31.77
N LYS A 538 -0.39 2.26 -30.81
CA LYS A 538 0.51 3.20 -30.16
C LYS A 538 1.24 2.61 -28.95
N TYR A 539 0.61 1.69 -28.22
CA TYR A 539 1.15 1.09 -26.98
C TYR A 539 1.15 -0.46 -27.04
N PRO A 540 1.82 -1.06 -28.03
CA PRO A 540 1.68 -2.49 -28.32
C PRO A 540 2.26 -3.42 -27.24
N ASP A 541 3.16 -2.94 -26.39
CA ASP A 541 3.83 -3.74 -25.38
C ASP A 541 3.21 -3.58 -23.97
N GLN A 542 2.36 -2.58 -23.76
CA GLN A 542 1.89 -2.19 -22.43
C GLN A 542 1.14 -3.32 -21.73
N PHE A 543 0.24 -4.01 -22.42
CA PHE A 543 -0.52 -5.12 -21.88
C PHE A 543 0.39 -6.23 -21.33
N ALA A 544 1.35 -6.67 -22.16
CA ALA A 544 2.27 -7.75 -21.79
C ALA A 544 3.17 -7.34 -20.60
N VAL A 545 3.68 -6.12 -20.56
CA VAL A 545 4.48 -5.59 -19.44
C VAL A 545 3.69 -5.59 -18.14
N GLU A 546 2.46 -5.04 -18.15
CA GLU A 546 1.63 -4.91 -16.95
C GLU A 546 1.24 -6.28 -16.38
N LEU A 547 0.78 -7.20 -17.24
CA LEU A 547 0.40 -8.56 -16.84
C LEU A 547 1.62 -9.35 -16.31
N SER A 548 2.74 -9.30 -17.01
CA SER A 548 3.97 -10.00 -16.64
C SER A 548 4.51 -9.54 -15.28
N ARG A 549 4.55 -8.23 -15.05
CA ARG A 549 5.09 -7.66 -13.80
C ARG A 549 4.27 -8.12 -12.58
N GLY A 550 2.95 -8.10 -12.67
CA GLY A 550 2.09 -8.59 -11.57
C GLY A 550 2.40 -10.06 -11.23
N ILE A 551 2.47 -10.91 -12.22
CA ILE A 551 2.67 -12.36 -12.03
C ILE A 551 4.05 -12.68 -11.43
N VAL A 552 5.15 -12.10 -11.95
CA VAL A 552 6.48 -12.35 -11.36
C VAL A 552 6.56 -11.88 -9.90
N TRP A 553 5.75 -10.90 -9.50
CA TRP A 553 5.63 -10.46 -8.12
C TRP A 553 4.71 -11.33 -7.26
N GLY A 554 4.14 -12.41 -7.83
CA GLY A 554 3.20 -13.31 -7.16
C GLY A 554 1.83 -12.68 -6.88
N ILE A 555 1.49 -11.60 -7.60
CA ILE A 555 0.15 -11.02 -7.63
C ILE A 555 -0.71 -11.91 -8.55
N GLN A 556 -1.92 -12.29 -8.12
CA GLN A 556 -2.82 -13.06 -8.98
C GLN A 556 -3.12 -12.27 -10.26
N PRO A 557 -3.04 -12.94 -11.44
CA PRO A 557 -3.28 -12.27 -12.71
C PRO A 557 -4.64 -11.60 -12.75
N MET A 558 -4.70 -10.38 -13.31
CA MET A 558 -5.95 -9.70 -13.59
C MET A 558 -5.90 -9.02 -14.95
N VAL A 559 -7.02 -9.09 -15.66
CA VAL A 559 -7.25 -8.31 -16.88
C VAL A 559 -8.39 -7.33 -16.65
N HIS A 560 -8.21 -6.14 -17.20
CA HIS A 560 -9.12 -5.02 -17.03
C HIS A 560 -9.90 -4.76 -18.29
N ASN A 561 -11.22 -4.56 -18.18
CA ASN A 561 -12.13 -4.23 -19.29
C ASN A 561 -12.08 -5.21 -20.48
N PHE A 562 -11.82 -6.47 -20.24
CA PHE A 562 -11.81 -7.50 -21.26
C PHE A 562 -13.24 -7.85 -21.69
N THR A 563 -13.49 -7.86 -23.00
CA THR A 563 -14.82 -8.06 -23.59
C THR A 563 -14.79 -9.03 -24.77
N MET A 564 -15.96 -9.49 -25.23
CA MET A 564 -16.06 -10.31 -26.44
C MET A 564 -15.66 -9.57 -27.73
N LYS A 565 -15.62 -8.22 -27.71
CA LYS A 565 -15.07 -7.43 -28.83
C LYS A 565 -13.55 -7.65 -28.95
N ASP A 566 -12.86 -7.78 -27.82
CA ASP A 566 -11.42 -8.09 -27.81
C ASP A 566 -11.16 -9.49 -28.37
N VAL A 567 -12.01 -10.46 -28.02
CA VAL A 567 -11.95 -11.84 -28.57
C VAL A 567 -12.11 -11.86 -30.09
N ALA A 568 -12.99 -11.04 -30.62
CA ALA A 568 -13.24 -10.95 -32.05
C ALA A 568 -12.18 -10.14 -32.81
N ASN A 569 -11.28 -9.44 -32.13
CA ASN A 569 -10.29 -8.56 -32.75
C ASN A 569 -9.04 -9.34 -33.22
N PRO A 570 -8.76 -9.46 -34.52
CA PRO A 570 -7.63 -10.23 -35.01
C PRO A 570 -6.25 -9.68 -34.62
N ARG A 571 -6.17 -8.40 -34.25
CA ARG A 571 -4.91 -7.81 -33.78
C ARG A 571 -4.52 -8.30 -32.36
N LEU A 572 -5.49 -8.76 -31.55
CA LEU A 572 -5.27 -9.17 -30.18
C LEU A 572 -5.00 -10.67 -30.02
N VAL A 573 -5.01 -11.46 -31.09
CA VAL A 573 -4.85 -12.93 -31.02
C VAL A 573 -3.63 -13.36 -30.20
N LYS A 574 -2.47 -12.72 -30.42
CA LYS A 574 -1.24 -13.03 -29.68
C LYS A 574 -1.32 -12.60 -28.20
N ASP A 575 -1.92 -11.44 -27.92
CA ASP A 575 -2.08 -10.93 -26.57
C ASP A 575 -3.08 -11.77 -25.77
N LEU A 576 -4.17 -12.23 -26.41
CA LEU A 576 -5.13 -13.15 -25.80
C LEU A 576 -4.54 -14.54 -25.58
N GLN A 577 -3.67 -15.02 -26.48
CA GLN A 577 -2.94 -16.26 -26.25
C GLN A 577 -1.99 -16.10 -25.06
N PHE A 578 -1.22 -15.01 -25.01
CA PHE A 578 -0.34 -14.71 -23.88
C PHE A 578 -1.11 -14.58 -22.56
N MET A 579 -2.30 -14.00 -22.56
CA MET A 579 -3.19 -13.95 -21.39
C MET A 579 -3.56 -15.34 -20.89
N LYS A 580 -3.98 -16.25 -21.80
CA LYS A 580 -4.33 -17.64 -21.46
C LYS A 580 -3.12 -18.40 -20.92
N ASP A 581 -1.95 -18.25 -21.57
CA ASP A 581 -0.70 -18.91 -21.17
C ASP A 581 -0.19 -18.36 -19.81
N SER A 582 -0.34 -17.06 -19.56
CA SER A 582 0.00 -16.43 -18.28
C SER A 582 -0.86 -16.93 -17.13
N ALA A 583 -2.18 -17.04 -17.34
CA ALA A 583 -3.07 -17.59 -16.33
C ALA A 583 -2.77 -19.07 -16.05
N ARG A 584 -2.50 -19.87 -17.09
CA ARG A 584 -2.10 -21.29 -16.97
C ARG A 584 -0.77 -21.41 -16.22
N PHE A 585 0.23 -20.65 -16.61
CA PHE A 585 1.54 -20.65 -15.95
C PHE A 585 1.42 -20.30 -14.46
N TYR A 586 0.67 -19.25 -14.12
CA TYR A 586 0.41 -18.89 -12.74
C TYR A 586 -0.25 -20.03 -11.96
N PHE A 587 -1.31 -20.61 -12.52
CA PHE A 587 -2.07 -21.67 -11.88
C PHE A 587 -1.24 -22.95 -11.68
N GLU A 588 -0.46 -23.37 -12.66
CA GLU A 588 0.40 -24.56 -12.59
C GLU A 588 1.56 -24.38 -11.61
N ASN A 589 2.02 -23.15 -11.40
CA ASN A 589 3.14 -22.81 -10.51
C ASN A 589 2.71 -22.10 -9.23
N ARG A 590 1.45 -22.27 -8.81
CA ARG A 590 0.91 -21.61 -7.62
C ARG A 590 1.56 -22.04 -6.31
N ASP A 591 2.25 -23.21 -6.28
CA ASP A 591 3.06 -23.61 -5.14
C ASP A 591 4.18 -22.62 -4.83
N PHE A 592 4.70 -21.96 -5.87
CA PHE A 592 5.64 -20.85 -5.76
C PHE A 592 4.91 -19.49 -5.65
N LEU A 593 4.07 -19.19 -6.64
CA LEU A 593 3.52 -17.84 -6.86
C LEU A 593 2.35 -17.49 -5.93
N PHE A 594 1.65 -18.45 -5.35
CA PHE A 594 0.58 -18.24 -4.38
C PHE A 594 1.01 -18.65 -2.96
N ASP A 595 1.56 -19.85 -2.79
CA ASP A 595 1.89 -20.42 -1.49
C ASP A 595 3.32 -20.11 -1.04
N GLY A 596 4.22 -19.85 -1.98
CA GLY A 596 5.66 -19.74 -1.73
C GLY A 596 6.10 -18.41 -1.12
N GLU A 597 7.34 -18.39 -0.67
CA GLU A 597 8.05 -17.21 -0.17
C GLU A 597 8.80 -16.54 -1.34
N LEU A 598 8.62 -15.23 -1.51
CA LEU A 598 9.45 -14.43 -2.42
C LEU A 598 10.84 -14.27 -1.80
N LEU A 599 11.86 -14.68 -2.54
CA LEU A 599 13.26 -14.60 -2.13
C LEU A 599 13.90 -13.27 -2.59
N LYS A 600 15.12 -13.04 -2.12
CA LYS A 600 15.92 -11.91 -2.59
C LYS A 600 16.11 -11.99 -4.10
N PRO A 601 15.90 -10.89 -4.84
CA PRO A 601 16.07 -10.89 -6.28
C PRO A 601 17.47 -11.33 -6.70
N ALA A 602 17.55 -12.28 -7.64
CA ALA A 602 18.79 -12.70 -8.29
C ALA A 602 19.33 -11.58 -9.20
N THR A 603 20.57 -11.74 -9.65
CA THR A 603 21.12 -10.88 -10.69
C THR A 603 20.74 -11.45 -12.05
N LEU A 604 19.97 -10.68 -12.83
CA LEU A 604 19.60 -11.01 -14.20
C LEU A 604 20.27 -10.07 -15.19
N LYS A 605 20.94 -10.63 -16.21
CA LYS A 605 21.39 -9.89 -17.39
C LYS A 605 20.54 -10.27 -18.59
N CYS A 606 19.96 -9.27 -19.23
CA CYS A 606 19.20 -9.41 -20.48
C CYS A 606 19.26 -8.08 -21.25
N ALA A 607 18.73 -8.07 -22.46
CA ALA A 607 18.54 -6.84 -23.23
C ALA A 607 17.54 -5.90 -22.53
N THR A 608 17.53 -4.63 -22.94
CA THR A 608 16.52 -3.66 -22.53
C THR A 608 15.77 -3.13 -23.73
N LYS A 609 14.50 -2.80 -23.58
CA LYS A 609 13.64 -2.20 -24.59
C LYS A 609 12.97 -0.94 -24.05
N ARG A 610 12.93 0.11 -24.85
CA ARG A 610 12.11 1.30 -24.52
C ARG A 610 10.65 1.00 -24.79
N VAL A 611 9.79 1.35 -23.83
CA VAL A 611 8.35 1.11 -23.87
C VAL A 611 7.62 2.42 -23.62
N GLU A 612 6.63 2.74 -24.44
CA GLU A 612 5.69 3.82 -24.19
C GLU A 612 4.47 3.30 -23.46
N PHE A 613 3.98 4.07 -22.49
CA PHE A 613 2.82 3.73 -21.69
C PHE A 613 1.75 4.82 -21.79
N LEU A 614 0.52 4.40 -21.93
CA LEU A 614 -0.64 5.24 -21.74
C LEU A 614 -0.92 5.37 -20.24
N SER A 615 -0.71 6.56 -19.70
CA SER A 615 -1.13 6.91 -18.33
C SER A 615 -2.57 7.45 -18.37
N ALA A 616 -3.54 6.58 -18.64
CA ALA A 616 -4.95 6.95 -18.66
C ALA A 616 -5.74 6.11 -17.67
N SER A 617 -6.73 6.74 -17.06
CA SER A 617 -7.80 6.07 -16.31
C SER A 617 -9.12 6.18 -17.11
N CYS A 618 -10.13 5.41 -16.71
CA CYS A 618 -11.48 5.53 -17.26
C CYS A 618 -12.11 6.90 -17.04
N TYR A 619 -11.54 7.74 -16.18
CA TYR A 619 -12.02 9.08 -15.87
C TYR A 619 -11.52 10.18 -16.81
N LYS A 620 -10.62 9.84 -17.73
CA LYS A 620 -10.04 10.78 -18.69
C LYS A 620 -10.06 10.19 -20.10
N ARG A 621 -10.29 11.03 -21.11
CA ARG A 621 -10.18 10.60 -22.51
C ARG A 621 -8.72 10.29 -22.86
N VAL A 622 -8.49 9.36 -23.79
CA VAL A 622 -7.13 9.03 -24.27
C VAL A 622 -6.39 10.26 -24.77
N LYS A 623 -7.05 11.12 -25.56
CA LYS A 623 -6.46 12.38 -26.07
C LYS A 623 -6.12 13.40 -24.97
N ASP A 624 -6.83 13.36 -23.83
CA ASP A 624 -6.62 14.24 -22.70
C ASP A 624 -5.68 13.59 -21.64
N SER A 625 -5.23 12.37 -21.89
CA SER A 625 -4.26 11.66 -21.07
C SER A 625 -2.89 12.25 -21.32
N THR A 626 -2.42 13.02 -20.38
CA THR A 626 -1.29 13.93 -20.57
C THR A 626 0.07 13.31 -20.32
N THR A 627 0.12 12.06 -19.83
CA THR A 627 1.40 11.49 -19.40
C THR A 627 1.70 10.21 -20.16
N TYR A 628 2.55 10.34 -21.16
CA TYR A 628 3.20 9.21 -21.81
C TYR A 628 4.56 8.99 -21.17
N VAL A 629 4.87 7.76 -20.77
CA VAL A 629 6.14 7.43 -20.15
C VAL A 629 6.93 6.52 -21.07
N GLN A 630 8.11 6.97 -21.47
CA GLN A 630 9.09 6.13 -22.12
C GLN A 630 10.08 5.62 -21.10
N LYS A 631 10.16 4.31 -20.92
CA LYS A 631 11.16 3.66 -20.05
C LYS A 631 11.93 2.60 -20.82
N ALA A 632 13.23 2.46 -20.48
CA ALA A 632 13.96 1.26 -20.84
C ALA A 632 13.70 0.21 -19.75
N LEU A 633 13.05 -0.88 -20.10
CA LEU A 633 12.76 -2.00 -19.22
C LEU A 633 13.60 -3.21 -19.63
N PRO A 634 14.00 -4.09 -18.69
CA PRO A 634 14.55 -5.39 -19.02
C PRO A 634 13.55 -6.17 -19.88
N THR A 635 14.02 -6.82 -20.94
CA THR A 635 13.17 -7.60 -21.84
C THR A 635 12.65 -8.91 -21.20
N VAL A 636 13.30 -9.33 -20.13
CA VAL A 636 12.90 -10.45 -19.28
C VAL A 636 12.68 -9.93 -17.88
N PHE A 637 11.48 -10.15 -17.34
CA PHE A 637 11.22 -9.96 -15.91
C PHE A 637 11.45 -11.27 -15.17
N HIS A 638 11.82 -11.16 -13.89
CA HIS A 638 12.10 -12.32 -13.06
C HIS A 638 11.75 -12.09 -11.58
N SER A 639 11.66 -13.20 -10.86
CA SER A 639 11.59 -13.26 -9.41
C SER A 639 11.94 -14.66 -8.93
N GLU A 640 12.44 -14.75 -7.71
CA GLU A 640 12.90 -16.00 -7.10
C GLU A 640 11.96 -16.40 -5.97
N TRP A 641 11.65 -17.68 -5.91
CA TRP A 641 10.65 -18.23 -5.01
C TRP A 641 11.11 -19.50 -4.33
N ARG A 642 10.68 -19.68 -3.08
CA ARG A 642 10.78 -20.94 -2.35
C ARG A 642 9.39 -21.47 -2.07
N ALA A 643 9.06 -22.65 -2.57
CA ALA A 643 7.83 -23.36 -2.25
C ALA A 643 7.87 -23.87 -0.80
N LYS A 644 6.71 -24.20 -0.22
CA LYS A 644 6.60 -24.73 1.16
C LYS A 644 7.36 -26.02 1.40
N ASP A 645 7.57 -26.80 0.35
CA ASP A 645 8.35 -28.05 0.38
C ASP A 645 9.87 -27.85 0.24
N GLY A 646 10.32 -26.60 0.16
CA GLY A 646 11.73 -26.21 0.08
C GLY A 646 12.30 -26.12 -1.34
N ARG A 647 11.55 -26.49 -2.39
CA ARG A 647 11.99 -26.28 -3.78
C ARG A 647 12.20 -24.80 -4.04
N GLU A 648 13.27 -24.45 -4.76
CA GLU A 648 13.56 -23.08 -5.19
C GLU A 648 13.58 -22.96 -6.71
N ALA A 649 13.00 -21.88 -7.22
CA ALA A 649 12.96 -21.60 -8.64
C ALA A 649 12.91 -20.11 -8.92
N ALA A 650 13.45 -19.71 -10.07
CA ALA A 650 13.21 -18.41 -10.66
C ALA A 650 12.05 -18.51 -11.67
N VAL A 651 11.12 -17.60 -11.55
CA VAL A 651 10.06 -17.35 -12.54
C VAL A 651 10.56 -16.28 -13.48
N LEU A 652 10.57 -16.59 -14.78
CA LEU A 652 11.06 -15.71 -15.84
C LEU A 652 9.95 -15.49 -16.88
N VAL A 653 9.87 -14.30 -17.44
CA VAL A 653 8.95 -14.00 -18.54
C VAL A 653 9.60 -13.09 -19.58
N ASN A 654 9.54 -13.50 -20.83
CA ASN A 654 9.79 -12.63 -21.97
C ASN A 654 8.46 -11.98 -22.40
N TRP A 655 8.28 -10.71 -22.08
CA TRP A 655 7.10 -9.93 -22.45
C TRP A 655 7.20 -9.33 -23.85
N THR A 656 8.33 -9.49 -24.54
CA THR A 656 8.54 -8.96 -25.88
C THR A 656 8.07 -9.91 -26.97
N ARG A 657 8.00 -9.41 -28.20
CA ARG A 657 7.55 -10.19 -29.37
C ARG A 657 8.71 -10.85 -30.15
N GLU A 658 9.90 -10.89 -29.54
CA GLU A 658 11.11 -11.49 -30.09
C GLU A 658 11.73 -12.42 -29.02
N GLU A 659 12.48 -13.44 -29.45
CA GLU A 659 13.21 -14.31 -28.53
C GLU A 659 14.25 -13.49 -27.74
N GLN A 660 14.33 -13.71 -26.42
CA GLN A 660 15.25 -13.00 -25.54
C GLN A 660 16.21 -13.95 -24.83
N LYS A 661 17.51 -13.61 -24.87
CA LYS A 661 18.55 -14.30 -24.10
C LYS A 661 18.62 -13.73 -22.68
N TYR A 662 19.00 -14.58 -21.74
CA TYR A 662 19.25 -14.20 -20.36
C TYR A 662 20.43 -14.93 -19.74
N GLU A 663 21.06 -14.29 -18.76
CA GLU A 663 21.98 -14.89 -17.80
C GLU A 663 21.48 -14.56 -16.39
N LEU A 664 21.21 -15.61 -15.60
CA LEU A 664 20.70 -15.51 -14.24
C LEU A 664 21.76 -16.02 -13.27
N ASP A 665 22.10 -15.23 -12.25
CA ASP A 665 22.90 -15.65 -11.10
C ASP A 665 22.01 -15.67 -9.86
N PHE A 666 21.58 -16.87 -9.49
CA PHE A 666 20.73 -17.13 -8.34
C PHE A 666 21.59 -17.63 -7.17
N GLU A 667 22.13 -16.69 -6.38
CA GLU A 667 23.02 -16.97 -5.24
C GLU A 667 24.19 -17.91 -5.61
N GLY A 668 24.89 -17.57 -6.69
CA GLY A 668 26.05 -18.31 -7.19
C GLY A 668 25.74 -19.49 -8.12
N VAL A 669 24.46 -19.88 -8.26
CA VAL A 669 24.02 -20.85 -9.27
C VAL A 669 23.71 -20.12 -10.57
N ARG A 670 24.58 -20.27 -11.56
CA ARG A 670 24.45 -19.57 -12.85
C ARG A 670 23.66 -20.41 -13.85
N LYS A 671 22.65 -19.80 -14.44
CA LYS A 671 21.83 -20.34 -15.53
C LYS A 671 21.84 -19.36 -16.70
N SER A 672 21.80 -19.87 -17.90
CA SER A 672 21.64 -19.05 -19.11
C SER A 672 20.75 -19.78 -20.13
N GLY A 673 20.15 -19.03 -21.03
CA GLY A 673 19.28 -19.58 -22.05
C GLY A 673 18.57 -18.52 -22.84
N SER A 674 17.53 -18.96 -23.57
CA SER A 674 16.60 -18.05 -24.25
C SER A 674 15.15 -18.37 -23.86
N ILE A 675 14.29 -17.39 -24.05
CA ILE A 675 12.84 -17.50 -23.82
C ILE A 675 12.16 -17.01 -25.09
N PRO A 676 11.27 -17.83 -25.67
CA PRO A 676 10.50 -17.43 -26.85
C PRO A 676 9.67 -16.15 -26.62
N PRO A 677 9.19 -15.49 -27.69
CA PRO A 677 8.29 -14.35 -27.59
C PRO A 677 7.06 -14.64 -26.73
N LEU A 678 6.66 -13.67 -25.88
CA LEU A 678 5.44 -13.74 -25.06
C LEU A 678 5.34 -15.08 -24.32
N SER A 679 6.40 -15.49 -23.62
CA SER A 679 6.49 -16.82 -23.01
C SER A 679 7.05 -16.77 -21.59
N TRP A 680 6.65 -17.76 -20.81
CA TRP A 680 7.05 -18.01 -19.44
C TRP A 680 8.06 -19.13 -19.32
N LYS A 681 8.91 -19.05 -18.30
CA LYS A 681 9.83 -20.14 -17.94
C LYS A 681 9.98 -20.24 -16.43
N LEU A 682 9.90 -21.47 -15.91
CA LEU A 682 10.30 -21.78 -14.55
C LEU A 682 11.71 -22.37 -14.58
N GLU A 683 12.68 -21.68 -14.03
CA GLU A 683 14.07 -22.13 -13.94
C GLU A 683 14.35 -22.62 -12.53
N ARG A 684 14.42 -23.95 -12.32
CA ARG A 684 14.72 -24.53 -11.01
C ARG A 684 16.17 -24.25 -10.63
N ARG A 685 16.39 -23.95 -9.35
CA ARG A 685 17.74 -23.66 -8.86
C ARG A 685 18.64 -24.90 -8.94
N PHE A 686 18.10 -26.07 -8.55
CA PHE A 686 18.78 -27.38 -8.55
C PHE A 686 17.98 -28.43 -9.28
#